data_d61fd2477cae6851404ed28934ffcf4a
#
_entry.id   d61fd2477cae6851404ed28934ffcf4a
#
_cell.length_a   1.000
_cell.length_b   1.000
_cell.length_c   1.000
_cell.angle_alpha   90.00
_cell.angle_beta   90.00
_cell.angle_gamma   90.00
#
_symmetry.space_group_name_H-M   'P 1'
#
loop_
_entity.id
_entity.type
_entity.pdbx_description
1 polymer ?
#
loop_
_entity_poly.entity_id
_entity_poly.type
_entity_poly.pdbx_seq_one_letter_code
_entity_poly.pdbx_strand_id
1 'polypeptide(L)'
;MATVAILLSLILLSLPAATLLLPAEAQQTSAQNPRLQGSIPLPAGVTANITVETLIFLSFRPNPVGMGQTVLVNIWFNPPTHYNRYLAGISVETTKPDGTKDTKTNIITYGGDATAWYEFTPDQIGTWKLKCIFPGGYFPAGYIAGGWADPAQRYLDSAYYKPVSTDEQTLVVQADPILSWPPSALPNDYWTRPVSLENREWAPILGNYPFNGKMPNPPAGTNPHASNYRYTPYVQAPNTAHIAWKRQGGIAGMLGADYGQTGLTSGGGSPSIIFQGRAYQTVTKATTGLQSQSYWQCYDIRTGEIFWETPLASGVSAPTMIHYDWNLPEVYGGSAGTGATPYLVSVSGGRILYYSPWTGAVSTNVTGLPSGVSGSTMYSDPYVYSVQNLGGGKYRLIEWDISRTTEAIISNMVTQMGQSTNNFTARIVSNISWPFSSLGTCDFQAGIAATLSSNTQPLLGAIYGTRIQAADLKTGQLLFNITDTDTCESSSELVVDHGRVAAAMQGRHWNCYDGRTGKKLWTSEYTGYPWGDWWNYGVASYGGNIIGDSYDAIYAISWDTGKISWRFEAPTNPYESPYVDPNGTAVSPFFTNVVIADEKVFAYNSEHTVSQPVTRGWKLFAIDARTGKGVWNITGSMSPGAMADGYLTASNSYDGYMYVFGKGKSATTVTAPDTVISKGNGVVIKGTVLDLSPGQPNTPCVSKESMTTQMEYLHMQHPIDGVWHDETITGVPVSLTAVGSDGTYVDLGTVTTDGYYGTFSKTWTPTAEGDYKIIASFAGDESYGSSAASTALSVGPAAQQSSGSSSQQQIAVPDYTMTIIGGVIAVIIAVAIVGTLLYRKK
;
A
#
# COMPACT_ATOMS: atom_id res chain seq x y z
N MET A 1 30.36 -29.96 14.35
CA MET A 1 29.20 -29.18 14.80
C MET A 1 28.74 -28.09 13.85
N ALA A 2 29.61 -27.41 13.12
CA ALA A 2 29.21 -26.40 12.12
C ALA A 2 28.45 -26.97 10.92
N THR A 3 28.78 -28.16 10.45
CA THR A 3 28.13 -28.81 9.31
C THR A 3 26.70 -29.31 9.61
N VAL A 4 26.42 -29.66 10.85
CA VAL A 4 25.08 -30.07 11.29
C VAL A 4 24.16 -28.86 11.48
N ALA A 5 24.73 -27.71 11.88
CA ALA A 5 23.98 -26.47 11.99
C ALA A 5 23.58 -25.89 10.63
N ILE A 6 24.43 -26.07 9.61
CA ILE A 6 24.12 -25.64 8.24
C ILE A 6 23.08 -26.54 7.58
N LEU A 7 23.09 -27.85 7.85
CA LEU A 7 22.04 -28.76 7.38
C LEU A 7 20.70 -28.52 8.09
N LEU A 8 20.70 -28.20 9.38
CA LEU A 8 19.47 -27.87 10.10
C LEU A 8 18.90 -26.50 9.67
N SER A 9 19.73 -25.53 9.34
CA SER A 9 19.26 -24.25 8.80
C SER A 9 18.76 -24.35 7.37
N LEU A 10 19.31 -25.26 6.53
CA LEU A 10 18.81 -25.55 5.19
C LEU A 10 17.48 -26.35 5.22
N ILE A 11 17.29 -27.22 6.22
CA ILE A 11 16.02 -27.95 6.42
C ILE A 11 14.93 -27.02 6.96
N LEU A 12 15.29 -26.03 7.78
CA LEU A 12 14.34 -25.00 8.26
C LEU A 12 13.97 -23.96 7.19
N LEU A 13 14.80 -23.79 6.17
CA LEU A 13 14.52 -22.90 5.02
C LEU A 13 13.74 -23.61 3.90
N SER A 14 13.58 -24.94 3.97
CA SER A 14 12.84 -25.74 3.00
C SER A 14 11.48 -26.24 3.50
N LEU A 15 11.07 -25.84 4.70
CA LEU A 15 9.66 -25.99 5.09
C LEU A 15 8.88 -24.91 4.33
N PRO A 16 8.07 -25.28 3.32
CA PRO A 16 7.09 -24.34 2.83
C PRO A 16 6.27 -23.95 4.05
N ALA A 17 6.07 -22.65 4.24
CA ALA A 17 5.05 -22.18 5.14
C ALA A 17 3.75 -22.83 4.67
N ALA A 18 3.38 -23.93 5.27
CA ALA A 18 2.05 -24.48 5.16
C ALA A 18 1.15 -23.45 5.83
N THR A 19 0.81 -22.41 5.07
CA THR A 19 -0.34 -21.60 5.36
C THR A 19 -1.50 -22.59 5.48
N LEU A 20 -1.98 -22.80 6.67
CA LEU A 20 -3.30 -23.33 6.91
C LEU A 20 -4.26 -22.34 6.22
N LEU A 21 -4.40 -22.48 4.93
CA LEU A 21 -5.56 -22.01 4.20
C LEU A 21 -6.69 -22.87 4.78
N LEU A 22 -7.38 -22.33 5.77
CA LEU A 22 -8.75 -22.75 5.98
C LEU A 22 -9.39 -22.61 4.60
N PRO A 23 -9.95 -23.67 4.01
CA PRO A 23 -10.61 -23.54 2.74
C PRO A 23 -11.67 -22.46 2.93
N ALA A 24 -11.48 -21.31 2.30
CA ALA A 24 -12.63 -20.50 1.99
C ALA A 24 -13.47 -21.43 1.12
N GLU A 25 -14.47 -22.05 1.68
CA GLU A 25 -15.53 -22.64 0.88
C GLU A 25 -16.12 -21.47 0.11
N ALA A 26 -15.57 -21.20 -1.05
CA ALA A 26 -16.25 -20.46 -2.09
C ALA A 26 -17.40 -21.35 -2.51
N GLN A 27 -18.37 -21.43 -1.62
CA GLN A 27 -19.62 -22.04 -1.94
C GLN A 27 -20.31 -21.03 -2.83
N GLN A 28 -20.46 -21.37 -4.08
CA GLN A 28 -21.46 -20.72 -4.87
C GLN A 28 -22.80 -20.79 -4.11
N THR A 29 -23.08 -19.80 -3.36
CA THR A 29 -24.42 -19.39 -3.10
C THR A 29 -24.82 -18.66 -4.37
N SER A 30 -25.32 -19.37 -5.37
CA SER A 30 -26.29 -18.71 -6.25
C SER A 30 -27.26 -18.09 -5.28
N ALA A 31 -27.17 -16.77 -5.10
CA ALA A 31 -28.05 -16.05 -4.21
C ALA A 31 -29.43 -16.52 -4.64
N GLN A 32 -30.07 -17.30 -3.80
CA GLN A 32 -31.32 -17.90 -4.15
C GLN A 32 -32.24 -16.72 -4.38
N ASN A 33 -32.40 -16.35 -5.65
CA ASN A 33 -33.40 -15.38 -5.97
C ASN A 33 -34.71 -16.07 -5.56
N PRO A 34 -35.38 -15.65 -4.48
CA PRO A 34 -36.58 -16.32 -3.98
C PRO A 34 -37.72 -16.33 -4.99
N ARG A 35 -37.51 -15.67 -6.13
CA ARG A 35 -38.44 -15.66 -7.27
C ARG A 35 -38.16 -16.76 -8.28
N LEU A 36 -37.01 -17.42 -8.24
CA LEU A 36 -36.74 -18.56 -9.13
C LEU A 36 -37.38 -19.82 -8.58
N GLN A 37 -37.89 -20.62 -9.46
CA GLN A 37 -38.51 -21.91 -9.13
C GLN A 37 -37.42 -23.00 -9.11
N GLY A 38 -37.10 -23.50 -7.91
CA GLY A 38 -36.25 -24.67 -7.75
C GLY A 38 -36.99 -25.95 -8.10
N SER A 39 -36.30 -26.93 -8.66
CA SER A 39 -36.85 -28.26 -8.85
C SER A 39 -37.05 -28.96 -7.50
N ILE A 40 -38.14 -29.73 -7.38
CA ILE A 40 -38.47 -30.58 -6.26
C ILE A 40 -38.48 -32.05 -6.73
N PRO A 41 -38.42 -33.03 -5.81
CA PRO A 41 -38.63 -34.41 -6.17
C PRO A 41 -40.01 -34.57 -6.81
N LEU A 42 -40.15 -35.45 -7.84
CA LEU A 42 -41.42 -35.71 -8.51
C LEU A 42 -42.42 -36.28 -7.48
N PRO A 43 -43.55 -35.60 -7.23
CA PRO A 43 -44.55 -36.12 -6.27
C PRO A 43 -45.19 -37.40 -6.77
N ALA A 44 -45.53 -38.30 -5.85
CA ALA A 44 -46.18 -39.58 -6.22
C ALA A 44 -47.49 -39.36 -6.95
N GLY A 45 -47.64 -40.06 -8.09
CA GLY A 45 -48.87 -40.01 -8.93
C GLY A 45 -48.95 -38.74 -9.81
N VAL A 46 -47.96 -37.87 -9.82
CA VAL A 46 -47.89 -36.70 -10.69
C VAL A 46 -47.21 -37.05 -12.02
N THR A 47 -47.79 -36.63 -13.12
CA THR A 47 -47.21 -36.68 -14.46
C THR A 47 -46.94 -35.26 -14.94
N ALA A 48 -45.74 -34.97 -15.36
CA ALA A 48 -45.37 -33.68 -15.93
C ALA A 48 -45.85 -33.55 -17.37
N ASN A 49 -46.21 -32.36 -17.77
CA ASN A 49 -46.57 -32.08 -19.18
C ASN A 49 -45.36 -32.25 -20.11
N ILE A 50 -44.18 -31.93 -19.63
CA ILE A 50 -42.92 -32.03 -20.35
C ILE A 50 -42.01 -32.98 -19.60
N THR A 51 -41.51 -34.02 -20.24
CA THR A 51 -40.47 -34.88 -19.72
C THR A 51 -39.18 -34.63 -20.48
N VAL A 52 -38.12 -34.36 -19.77
CA VAL A 52 -36.81 -33.96 -20.32
C VAL A 52 -35.84 -35.09 -20.13
N GLU A 53 -35.28 -35.61 -21.22
CA GLU A 53 -34.09 -36.45 -21.15
C GLU A 53 -32.90 -35.61 -20.78
N THR A 54 -32.27 -35.96 -19.67
CA THR A 54 -31.28 -35.11 -19.03
C THR A 54 -29.88 -35.68 -19.24
N LEU A 55 -28.95 -34.86 -19.73
CA LEU A 55 -27.53 -35.15 -19.77
C LEU A 55 -26.84 -34.34 -18.68
N ILE A 56 -25.88 -34.95 -18.00
CA ILE A 56 -25.07 -34.29 -16.97
C ILE A 56 -23.62 -34.44 -17.32
N PHE A 57 -22.87 -33.36 -17.11
CA PHE A 57 -21.45 -33.29 -17.36
C PHE A 57 -20.74 -32.82 -16.08
N LEU A 58 -19.55 -33.36 -15.89
CA LEU A 58 -18.66 -33.05 -14.76
C LEU A 58 -17.27 -32.79 -15.32
N SER A 59 -16.64 -31.71 -14.90
CA SER A 59 -15.23 -31.47 -15.15
C SER A 59 -14.59 -30.86 -13.92
N PHE A 60 -13.28 -31.05 -13.77
CA PHE A 60 -12.50 -30.46 -12.70
C PHE A 60 -11.08 -30.16 -13.13
N ARG A 61 -10.52 -29.10 -12.56
CA ARG A 61 -9.18 -28.58 -12.87
C ARG A 61 -8.57 -27.92 -11.63
N PRO A 62 -7.22 -27.93 -11.50
CA PRO A 62 -6.28 -28.69 -12.34
C PRO A 62 -6.40 -30.20 -12.14
N ASN A 63 -5.99 -30.97 -13.12
CA ASN A 63 -5.85 -32.43 -13.02
C ASN A 63 -4.65 -32.83 -13.90
N PRO A 64 -3.54 -33.33 -13.33
CA PRO A 64 -3.34 -33.56 -11.88
C PRO A 64 -3.31 -32.29 -11.06
N VAL A 65 -3.39 -32.42 -9.73
CA VAL A 65 -3.30 -31.33 -8.75
C VAL A 65 -2.32 -31.68 -7.65
N GLY A 66 -1.68 -30.70 -7.04
CA GLY A 66 -0.85 -30.90 -5.84
C GLY A 66 -1.71 -31.03 -4.59
N MET A 67 -1.24 -31.81 -3.62
CA MET A 67 -1.90 -31.88 -2.31
C MET A 67 -2.00 -30.50 -1.67
N GLY A 68 -3.19 -30.14 -1.18
CA GLY A 68 -3.45 -28.83 -0.59
C GLY A 68 -3.73 -27.70 -1.59
N GLN A 69 -3.70 -27.97 -2.89
CA GLN A 69 -4.14 -27.01 -3.90
C GLN A 69 -5.64 -27.16 -4.18
N THR A 70 -6.27 -26.05 -4.49
CA THR A 70 -7.73 -26.01 -4.77
C THR A 70 -8.04 -26.60 -6.15
N VAL A 71 -9.09 -27.42 -6.19
CA VAL A 71 -9.68 -27.98 -7.40
C VAL A 71 -11.03 -27.32 -7.65
N LEU A 72 -11.21 -26.73 -8.82
CA LEU A 72 -12.50 -26.24 -9.28
C LEU A 72 -13.27 -27.38 -9.95
N VAL A 73 -14.48 -27.64 -9.50
CA VAL A 73 -15.41 -28.61 -10.05
C VAL A 73 -16.54 -27.87 -10.75
N ASN A 74 -16.76 -28.18 -12.02
CA ASN A 74 -17.87 -27.64 -12.82
C ASN A 74 -18.86 -28.75 -13.19
N ILE A 75 -20.12 -28.41 -13.13
CA ILE A 75 -21.25 -29.28 -13.45
C ILE A 75 -22.15 -28.52 -14.41
N TRP A 76 -22.64 -29.18 -15.45
CA TRP A 76 -23.67 -28.57 -16.32
C TRP A 76 -24.60 -29.63 -16.86
N PHE A 77 -25.78 -29.16 -17.22
CA PHE A 77 -26.87 -29.99 -17.72
C PHE A 77 -27.25 -29.60 -19.15
N ASN A 78 -27.64 -30.56 -19.91
CA ASN A 78 -28.24 -30.35 -21.22
C ASN A 78 -29.52 -31.20 -21.35
N PRO A 79 -30.66 -30.64 -21.82
CA PRO A 79 -30.86 -29.22 -22.11
C PRO A 79 -30.89 -28.36 -20.85
N PRO A 80 -30.58 -27.04 -20.98
CA PRO A 80 -30.65 -26.10 -19.87
C PRO A 80 -32.08 -25.86 -19.39
N THR A 81 -32.22 -25.23 -18.25
CA THR A 81 -33.54 -24.84 -17.69
C THR A 81 -34.02 -23.52 -18.27
N HIS A 82 -35.26 -23.18 -18.02
CA HIS A 82 -35.77 -21.84 -18.25
C HIS A 82 -35.05 -20.85 -17.28
N TYR A 83 -34.87 -19.60 -17.67
CA TYR A 83 -34.21 -18.55 -16.92
C TYR A 83 -34.71 -18.41 -15.46
N ASN A 84 -35.96 -18.70 -15.22
CA ASN A 84 -36.59 -18.57 -13.91
C ASN A 84 -36.66 -19.92 -13.15
N ARG A 85 -35.97 -20.94 -13.65
CA ARG A 85 -35.92 -22.29 -13.06
C ARG A 85 -34.49 -22.74 -12.83
N TYR A 86 -34.24 -23.45 -11.73
CA TYR A 86 -32.95 -24.07 -11.45
C TYR A 86 -33.11 -25.50 -10.94
N LEU A 87 -32.14 -26.35 -11.27
CA LEU A 87 -32.13 -27.73 -10.79
C LEU A 87 -31.55 -27.75 -9.36
N ALA A 88 -32.14 -28.55 -8.51
CA ALA A 88 -31.77 -28.73 -7.12
C ALA A 88 -31.60 -30.20 -6.75
N GLY A 89 -30.97 -30.50 -5.63
CA GLY A 89 -30.78 -31.88 -5.14
C GLY A 89 -29.58 -32.59 -5.79
N ILE A 90 -28.74 -31.88 -6.49
CA ILE A 90 -27.54 -32.44 -7.12
C ILE A 90 -26.51 -32.77 -6.01
N SER A 91 -25.79 -33.86 -6.20
CA SER A 91 -24.69 -34.26 -5.32
C SER A 91 -23.48 -34.74 -6.11
N VAL A 92 -22.32 -34.59 -5.53
CA VAL A 92 -21.06 -35.17 -6.04
C VAL A 92 -20.48 -36.08 -4.97
N GLU A 93 -20.45 -37.37 -5.30
CA GLU A 93 -19.73 -38.37 -4.50
C GLU A 93 -18.26 -38.33 -4.84
N THR A 94 -17.43 -38.25 -3.83
CA THR A 94 -15.96 -38.25 -3.96
C THR A 94 -15.42 -39.43 -3.18
N THR A 95 -14.67 -40.33 -3.84
CA THR A 95 -13.97 -41.43 -3.18
C THR A 95 -12.49 -41.08 -3.11
N LYS A 96 -11.97 -41.05 -1.90
CA LYS A 96 -10.55 -40.75 -1.61
C LYS A 96 -9.65 -41.97 -1.89
N PRO A 97 -8.34 -41.82 -2.00
CA PRO A 97 -7.39 -42.94 -2.22
C PRO A 97 -7.44 -44.04 -1.17
N ASP A 98 -7.78 -43.71 0.09
CA ASP A 98 -7.98 -44.67 1.17
C ASP A 98 -9.32 -45.39 1.15
N GLY A 99 -10.18 -45.09 0.14
CA GLY A 99 -11.51 -45.66 0.00
C GLY A 99 -12.60 -44.96 0.79
N THR A 100 -12.28 -43.94 1.59
CA THR A 100 -13.29 -43.15 2.27
C THR A 100 -14.08 -42.31 1.24
N LYS A 101 -15.39 -42.18 1.52
CA LYS A 101 -16.32 -41.44 0.67
C LYS A 101 -16.76 -40.16 1.36
N ASP A 102 -16.76 -39.08 0.58
CA ASP A 102 -17.36 -37.82 0.94
C ASP A 102 -18.42 -37.45 -0.09
N THR A 103 -19.47 -36.74 0.31
CA THR A 103 -20.53 -36.34 -0.60
C THR A 103 -20.88 -34.88 -0.40
N LYS A 104 -20.57 -34.07 -1.41
CA LYS A 104 -21.10 -32.71 -1.47
C LYS A 104 -22.55 -32.77 -1.92
N THR A 105 -23.45 -32.33 -1.05
CA THR A 105 -24.91 -32.37 -1.30
C THR A 105 -25.48 -30.95 -1.48
N ASN A 106 -26.74 -30.88 -1.84
CA ASN A 106 -27.50 -29.63 -1.99
C ASN A 106 -26.90 -28.65 -3.01
N ILE A 107 -26.24 -29.18 -4.02
CA ILE A 107 -25.79 -28.37 -5.14
C ILE A 107 -27.02 -27.98 -5.98
N ILE A 108 -27.07 -26.72 -6.37
CA ILE A 108 -28.11 -26.16 -7.23
C ILE A 108 -27.45 -25.53 -8.45
N THR A 109 -28.18 -25.50 -9.58
CA THR A 109 -27.70 -24.83 -10.78
C THR A 109 -28.09 -23.36 -10.80
N TYR A 110 -27.45 -22.59 -11.64
CA TYR A 110 -27.99 -21.32 -12.08
C TYR A 110 -29.23 -21.53 -12.92
N GLY A 111 -30.14 -20.55 -12.86
CA GLY A 111 -31.29 -20.52 -13.73
C GLY A 111 -30.91 -20.14 -15.16
N GLY A 112 -31.39 -20.87 -16.14
CA GLY A 112 -31.20 -20.58 -17.55
C GLY A 112 -30.06 -21.33 -18.22
N ASP A 113 -28.89 -21.42 -17.64
CA ASP A 113 -27.77 -22.16 -18.21
C ASP A 113 -27.58 -23.55 -17.60
N ALA A 114 -28.23 -23.81 -16.47
CA ALA A 114 -28.19 -25.06 -15.74
C ALA A 114 -26.76 -25.53 -15.40
N THR A 115 -25.87 -24.56 -15.05
CA THR A 115 -24.51 -24.80 -14.61
C THR A 115 -24.42 -24.71 -13.09
N ALA A 116 -23.44 -25.39 -12.50
CA ALA A 116 -23.06 -25.28 -11.11
C ALA A 116 -21.55 -25.50 -10.96
N TRP A 117 -20.96 -24.96 -9.92
CA TRP A 117 -19.57 -25.21 -9.60
C TRP A 117 -19.32 -25.15 -8.10
N TYR A 118 -18.26 -25.75 -7.67
CA TYR A 118 -17.72 -25.60 -6.30
C TYR A 118 -16.23 -25.88 -6.30
N GLU A 119 -15.60 -25.51 -5.22
CA GLU A 119 -14.17 -25.76 -5.01
C GLU A 119 -13.96 -26.68 -3.82
N PHE A 120 -12.93 -27.50 -3.87
CA PHE A 120 -12.45 -28.27 -2.74
C PHE A 120 -10.94 -28.44 -2.78
N THR A 121 -10.34 -28.74 -1.61
CA THR A 121 -8.91 -28.95 -1.49
C THR A 121 -8.64 -30.38 -1.08
N PRO A 122 -7.96 -31.18 -1.92
CA PRO A 122 -7.67 -32.57 -1.59
C PRO A 122 -6.65 -32.66 -0.46
N ASP A 123 -6.89 -33.59 0.46
CA ASP A 123 -6.12 -33.82 1.68
C ASP A 123 -5.27 -35.11 1.65
N GLN A 124 -5.30 -35.87 0.54
CA GLN A 124 -4.57 -37.12 0.37
C GLN A 124 -3.93 -37.20 -1.03
N ILE A 125 -2.73 -37.69 -1.08
CA ILE A 125 -2.03 -38.05 -2.35
C ILE A 125 -2.61 -39.33 -2.91
N GLY A 126 -2.82 -39.37 -4.21
CA GLY A 126 -3.28 -40.57 -4.90
C GLY A 126 -4.42 -40.31 -5.87
N THR A 127 -5.12 -41.34 -6.23
CA THR A 127 -6.20 -41.31 -7.21
C THR A 127 -7.55 -41.13 -6.49
N TRP A 128 -8.19 -40.04 -6.76
CA TRP A 128 -9.55 -39.71 -6.30
C TRP A 128 -10.54 -40.01 -7.43
N LYS A 129 -11.74 -40.39 -7.06
CA LYS A 129 -12.83 -40.62 -8.00
C LYS A 129 -14.02 -39.70 -7.66
N LEU A 130 -14.54 -39.02 -8.65
CA LEU A 130 -15.68 -38.13 -8.53
C LEU A 130 -16.81 -38.61 -9.45
N LYS A 131 -18.04 -38.60 -8.90
CA LYS A 131 -19.26 -38.94 -9.61
C LYS A 131 -20.36 -37.94 -9.27
N CYS A 132 -20.92 -37.29 -10.27
CA CYS A 132 -22.04 -36.39 -10.09
C CYS A 132 -23.37 -37.15 -10.26
N ILE A 133 -24.32 -36.91 -9.35
CA ILE A 133 -25.62 -37.60 -9.30
C ILE A 133 -26.71 -36.54 -9.22
N PHE A 134 -27.65 -36.62 -10.11
CA PHE A 134 -28.90 -35.87 -10.11
C PHE A 134 -30.07 -36.83 -9.96
N PRO A 135 -30.88 -36.73 -8.88
CA PRO A 135 -31.98 -37.67 -8.63
C PRO A 135 -33.22 -37.43 -9.50
N GLY A 136 -33.17 -36.49 -10.42
CA GLY A 136 -34.30 -35.97 -11.16
C GLY A 136 -34.93 -34.76 -10.45
N GLY A 137 -35.59 -33.89 -11.25
CA GLY A 137 -36.18 -32.70 -10.71
C GLY A 137 -37.49 -32.33 -11.41
N TYR A 138 -38.54 -32.09 -10.64
CA TYR A 138 -39.86 -31.69 -11.11
C TYR A 138 -40.10 -30.21 -10.87
N PHE A 139 -40.61 -29.54 -11.87
CA PHE A 139 -41.09 -28.16 -11.80
C PHE A 139 -42.61 -28.18 -11.94
N PRO A 140 -43.40 -27.77 -10.95
CA PRO A 140 -44.83 -27.59 -11.10
C PRO A 140 -45.16 -26.48 -12.12
N ALA A 141 -46.29 -26.65 -12.81
CA ALA A 141 -46.81 -25.61 -13.69
C ALA A 141 -47.29 -24.40 -12.90
N GLY A 142 -47.16 -23.23 -13.49
CA GLY A 142 -47.65 -22.00 -12.84
C GLY A 142 -47.07 -20.74 -13.41
N TYR A 143 -47.57 -19.64 -12.90
CA TYR A 143 -46.99 -18.31 -13.17
C TYR A 143 -45.75 -18.09 -12.33
N ILE A 144 -44.60 -17.98 -12.97
CA ILE A 144 -43.33 -17.70 -12.34
C ILE A 144 -43.05 -16.22 -12.47
N ALA A 145 -42.71 -15.57 -11.35
CA ALA A 145 -42.33 -14.17 -11.34
C ALA A 145 -41.14 -13.93 -12.28
N GLY A 146 -41.14 -12.78 -12.91
CA GLY A 146 -40.08 -12.42 -13.85
C GLY A 146 -38.71 -12.44 -13.20
N GLY A 147 -37.74 -13.00 -13.90
CA GLY A 147 -36.33 -12.98 -13.56
C GLY A 147 -35.57 -11.89 -14.30
N TRP A 148 -34.26 -11.91 -14.20
CA TRP A 148 -33.39 -10.93 -14.81
C TRP A 148 -33.48 -10.90 -16.33
N ALA A 149 -33.50 -12.05 -17.00
CA ALA A 149 -33.51 -12.13 -18.46
C ALA A 149 -34.92 -11.99 -19.05
N ASP A 150 -35.94 -12.27 -18.25
CA ASP A 150 -37.32 -12.11 -18.62
C ASP A 150 -38.11 -11.50 -17.44
N PRO A 151 -38.21 -10.18 -17.36
CA PRO A 151 -38.87 -9.48 -16.26
C PRO A 151 -40.39 -9.71 -16.21
N ALA A 152 -40.99 -10.23 -17.23
CA ALA A 152 -42.43 -10.50 -17.29
C ALA A 152 -42.77 -11.77 -16.49
N GLN A 153 -43.88 -11.75 -15.77
CA GLN A 153 -44.45 -12.96 -15.21
C GLN A 153 -44.93 -13.85 -16.34
N ARG A 154 -44.49 -15.12 -16.37
CA ARG A 154 -44.85 -16.08 -17.40
C ARG A 154 -45.44 -17.34 -16.82
N TYR A 155 -46.37 -17.90 -17.52
CA TYR A 155 -46.85 -19.25 -17.24
C TYR A 155 -45.89 -20.25 -17.88
N LEU A 156 -45.33 -21.15 -17.06
CA LEU A 156 -44.49 -22.25 -17.47
C LEU A 156 -45.21 -23.57 -17.19
N ASP A 157 -45.20 -24.47 -18.17
CA ASP A 157 -45.71 -25.83 -18.00
C ASP A 157 -44.91 -26.63 -16.96
N SER A 158 -45.55 -27.67 -16.42
CA SER A 158 -44.86 -28.63 -15.57
C SER A 158 -43.80 -29.39 -16.39
N ALA A 159 -42.60 -29.50 -15.82
CA ALA A 159 -41.50 -30.22 -16.47
C ALA A 159 -40.80 -31.16 -15.48
N TYR A 160 -40.43 -32.32 -15.98
CA TYR A 160 -39.66 -33.30 -15.20
C TYR A 160 -38.37 -33.64 -15.95
N TYR A 161 -37.27 -33.25 -15.35
CA TYR A 161 -35.92 -33.65 -15.74
C TYR A 161 -35.60 -34.98 -15.12
N LYS A 162 -35.30 -35.97 -15.98
CA LYS A 162 -35.07 -37.36 -15.53
C LYS A 162 -33.78 -37.46 -14.68
N PRO A 163 -33.74 -38.47 -13.78
CA PRO A 163 -32.52 -38.72 -13.03
C PRO A 163 -31.36 -39.15 -13.92
N VAL A 164 -30.17 -38.71 -13.64
CA VAL A 164 -28.97 -39.03 -14.40
C VAL A 164 -27.73 -38.94 -13.50
N SER A 165 -26.71 -39.69 -13.83
CA SER A 165 -25.39 -39.57 -13.18
C SER A 165 -24.27 -39.66 -14.21
N THR A 166 -23.13 -39.04 -13.90
CA THR A 166 -21.90 -39.26 -14.70
C THR A 166 -21.32 -40.63 -14.41
N ASP A 167 -20.44 -41.07 -15.29
CA ASP A 167 -19.46 -42.12 -14.90
C ASP A 167 -18.50 -41.55 -13.85
N GLU A 168 -17.82 -42.46 -13.14
CA GLU A 168 -16.72 -42.08 -12.24
C GLU A 168 -15.55 -41.48 -13.05
N GLN A 169 -15.13 -40.30 -12.69
CA GLN A 169 -13.98 -39.61 -13.25
C GLN A 169 -12.83 -39.54 -12.28
N THR A 170 -11.63 -39.57 -12.79
CA THR A 170 -10.39 -39.67 -12.01
C THR A 170 -9.72 -38.31 -11.87
N LEU A 171 -9.46 -37.90 -10.60
CA LEU A 171 -8.57 -36.81 -10.24
C LEU A 171 -7.29 -37.39 -9.67
N VAL A 172 -6.16 -36.99 -10.19
CA VAL A 172 -4.83 -37.37 -9.69
C VAL A 172 -4.30 -36.30 -8.76
N VAL A 173 -4.04 -36.65 -7.52
CA VAL A 173 -3.42 -35.76 -6.52
C VAL A 173 -2.00 -36.20 -6.28
N GLN A 174 -1.05 -35.32 -6.53
CA GLN A 174 0.39 -35.57 -6.40
C GLN A 174 0.97 -34.79 -5.19
N ALA A 175 2.18 -35.16 -4.76
CA ALA A 175 2.84 -34.49 -3.65
C ALA A 175 3.26 -33.06 -4.00
N ASP A 176 3.85 -32.91 -5.18
CA ASP A 176 4.36 -31.63 -5.64
C ASP A 176 3.23 -30.74 -6.16
N PRO A 177 3.22 -29.47 -5.81
CA PRO A 177 2.23 -28.53 -6.32
C PRO A 177 2.38 -28.38 -7.83
N ILE A 178 1.26 -28.25 -8.52
CA ILE A 178 1.27 -27.80 -9.92
C ILE A 178 1.58 -26.32 -9.89
N LEU A 179 2.69 -25.96 -10.46
CA LEU A 179 3.08 -24.57 -10.62
C LEU A 179 2.20 -23.96 -11.70
N SER A 180 1.63 -22.82 -11.36
CA SER A 180 1.04 -21.91 -12.34
C SER A 180 2.17 -21.25 -13.16
N TRP A 181 1.84 -20.23 -13.93
CA TRP A 181 2.86 -19.41 -14.55
C TRP A 181 3.91 -19.00 -13.51
N PRO A 182 5.21 -18.95 -13.88
CA PRO A 182 6.23 -18.43 -12.98
C PRO A 182 5.79 -17.04 -12.52
N PRO A 183 5.95 -16.71 -11.21
CA PRO A 183 5.62 -15.38 -10.74
C PRO A 183 6.43 -14.35 -11.51
N SER A 184 5.76 -13.29 -11.98
CA SER A 184 6.45 -12.15 -12.58
C SER A 184 7.27 -11.45 -11.51
N ALA A 185 8.49 -11.07 -11.83
CA ALA A 185 9.26 -10.23 -10.93
C ALA A 185 8.54 -8.90 -10.70
N LEU A 186 8.70 -8.31 -9.51
CA LEU A 186 8.26 -6.93 -9.27
C LEU A 186 8.98 -6.01 -10.26
N PRO A 187 8.30 -4.96 -10.75
CA PRO A 187 8.87 -4.10 -11.78
C PRO A 187 10.07 -3.31 -11.26
N ASN A 188 11.17 -3.31 -12.01
CA ASN A 188 12.20 -2.30 -11.88
C ASN A 188 11.86 -1.05 -12.70
N ASP A 189 10.97 -1.20 -13.67
CA ASP A 189 10.49 -0.10 -14.48
C ASP A 189 9.64 0.88 -13.67
N TYR A 190 9.62 2.12 -14.12
CA TYR A 190 8.67 3.09 -13.62
C TYR A 190 7.29 2.74 -14.14
N TRP A 191 6.40 2.34 -13.25
CA TRP A 191 5.06 1.89 -13.59
C TRP A 191 4.00 2.93 -13.21
N THR A 192 2.87 2.87 -13.87
CA THR A 192 1.71 3.74 -13.63
C THR A 192 0.44 2.92 -13.56
N ARG A 193 -0.61 3.48 -12.99
CA ARG A 193 -1.95 2.86 -13.05
C ARG A 193 -2.64 3.19 -14.37
N PRO A 194 -3.50 2.28 -14.90
CA PRO A 194 -3.82 0.95 -14.37
C PRO A 194 -2.70 -0.06 -14.63
N VAL A 195 -2.53 -1.02 -13.72
CA VAL A 195 -1.63 -2.16 -13.90
C VAL A 195 -2.40 -3.28 -14.61
N SER A 196 -1.79 -3.89 -15.62
CA SER A 196 -2.40 -5.00 -16.35
C SER A 196 -2.72 -6.17 -15.43
N LEU A 197 -3.86 -6.81 -15.66
CA LEU A 197 -4.27 -8.02 -14.91
C LEU A 197 -3.33 -9.21 -15.12
N GLU A 198 -2.50 -9.19 -16.15
CA GLU A 198 -1.46 -10.19 -16.37
C GLU A 198 -0.31 -10.07 -15.36
N ASN A 199 -0.17 -8.92 -14.73
CA ASN A 199 0.83 -8.67 -13.69
C ASN A 199 0.23 -8.89 -12.29
N ARG A 200 -0.45 -10.00 -12.05
CA ARG A 200 -1.12 -10.30 -10.78
C ARG A 200 -0.18 -10.28 -9.58
N GLU A 201 1.07 -10.67 -9.80
CA GLU A 201 2.12 -10.69 -8.78
C GLU A 201 2.52 -9.28 -8.30
N TRP A 202 2.12 -8.24 -9.03
CA TRP A 202 2.33 -6.85 -8.62
C TRP A 202 1.25 -6.34 -7.64
N ALA A 203 0.20 -7.12 -7.38
CA ALA A 203 -0.85 -6.71 -6.43
C ALA A 203 -0.32 -6.22 -5.07
N PRO A 204 0.77 -6.79 -4.50
CA PRO A 204 1.34 -6.31 -3.24
C PRO A 204 1.89 -4.89 -3.25
N ILE A 205 2.03 -4.26 -4.42
CA ILE A 205 2.47 -2.86 -4.51
C ILE A 205 1.30 -1.87 -4.65
N LEU A 206 0.07 -2.37 -4.81
CA LEU A 206 -1.12 -1.61 -5.14
C LEU A 206 -2.03 -1.44 -3.92
N GLY A 207 -1.69 -0.62 -2.98
CA GLY A 207 -2.52 -0.38 -1.82
C GLY A 207 -3.44 0.83 -1.96
N ASN A 208 -4.35 0.95 -0.99
CA ASN A 208 -5.12 2.16 -0.74
C ASN A 208 -4.85 2.66 0.68
N TYR A 209 -4.99 3.94 0.91
CA TYR A 209 -4.90 4.52 2.23
C TYR A 209 -6.18 5.35 2.54
N PRO A 210 -6.81 5.20 3.71
CA PRO A 210 -6.58 4.14 4.69
C PRO A 210 -6.99 2.77 4.15
N PHE A 211 -6.40 1.72 4.70
CA PHE A 211 -6.84 0.36 4.41
C PHE A 211 -7.94 -0.05 5.38
N ASN A 212 -9.07 -0.46 4.87
CA ASN A 212 -10.24 -0.89 5.64
C ASN A 212 -10.94 -2.12 5.03
N GLY A 213 -10.21 -2.86 4.21
CA GLY A 213 -10.66 -4.11 3.61
C GLY A 213 -10.26 -5.34 4.42
N LYS A 214 -10.64 -6.50 3.93
CA LYS A 214 -10.13 -7.78 4.43
C LYS A 214 -8.72 -8.00 3.87
N MET A 215 -7.80 -8.36 4.73
CA MET A 215 -6.46 -8.75 4.36
C MET A 215 -6.36 -10.28 4.43
N PRO A 216 -6.42 -11.00 3.29
CA PRO A 216 -6.12 -12.42 3.29
C PRO A 216 -4.63 -12.60 3.63
N ASN A 217 -4.29 -13.54 4.47
CA ASN A 217 -2.90 -13.85 4.82
C ASN A 217 -2.10 -12.66 5.39
N PRO A 218 -2.54 -12.04 6.50
CA PRO A 218 -1.75 -10.99 7.14
C PRO A 218 -0.39 -11.54 7.59
N PRO A 219 0.66 -10.72 7.65
CA PRO A 219 1.92 -11.13 8.24
C PRO A 219 1.73 -11.69 9.64
N ALA A 220 2.54 -12.68 10.03
CA ALA A 220 2.43 -13.32 11.34
C ALA A 220 2.45 -12.27 12.46
N GLY A 221 1.53 -12.42 13.42
CA GLY A 221 1.38 -11.47 14.52
C GLY A 221 0.78 -10.11 14.14
N THR A 222 0.16 -9.99 12.99
CA THR A 222 -0.51 -8.77 12.56
C THR A 222 -2.03 -8.98 12.50
N ASN A 223 -2.78 -8.08 13.15
CA ASN A 223 -4.23 -8.07 13.10
C ASN A 223 -4.72 -6.80 12.36
N PRO A 224 -5.17 -6.92 11.10
CA PRO A 224 -5.65 -5.78 10.32
C PRO A 224 -6.97 -5.18 10.82
N HIS A 225 -7.59 -5.80 11.81
CA HIS A 225 -8.86 -5.38 12.38
C HIS A 225 -8.73 -4.72 13.77
N ALA A 226 -7.53 -4.33 14.17
CA ALA A 226 -7.34 -3.48 15.34
C ALA A 226 -7.49 -1.99 14.98
N SER A 227 -8.18 -1.21 15.81
CA SER A 227 -8.47 0.20 15.50
C SER A 227 -7.25 1.12 15.52
N ASN A 228 -6.20 0.76 16.22
CA ASN A 228 -4.92 1.45 16.26
C ASN A 228 -3.88 0.81 15.33
N TYR A 229 -4.36 0.11 14.33
CA TYR A 229 -3.56 -0.51 13.31
C TYR A 229 -3.10 0.54 12.29
N ARG A 230 -1.83 0.92 12.37
CA ARG A 230 -1.19 1.92 11.50
C ARG A 230 -0.38 1.29 10.39
N TYR A 231 -0.81 0.16 9.92
CA TYR A 231 -0.18 -0.59 8.84
C TYR A 231 -0.96 -0.45 7.55
N THR A 232 -0.28 -0.13 6.47
CA THR A 232 -0.87 -0.09 5.13
C THR A 232 -0.39 -1.29 4.34
N PRO A 233 -1.25 -2.32 4.14
CA PRO A 233 -0.90 -3.49 3.36
C PRO A 233 -0.93 -3.22 1.86
N TYR A 234 -0.36 -4.13 1.08
CA TYR A 234 -0.37 -4.12 -0.39
C TYR A 234 0.25 -2.87 -1.00
N VAL A 235 1.23 -2.30 -0.35
CA VAL A 235 2.04 -1.21 -0.87
C VAL A 235 3.51 -1.53 -0.68
N GLN A 236 4.35 -1.13 -1.63
CA GLN A 236 5.77 -0.95 -1.38
C GLN A 236 5.98 0.39 -0.68
N ALA A 237 6.92 0.45 0.23
CA ALA A 237 7.37 1.68 0.86
C ALA A 237 8.73 2.08 0.31
N PRO A 238 9.08 3.38 0.31
CA PRO A 238 10.37 3.83 -0.18
C PRO A 238 11.54 3.16 0.55
N ASN A 239 12.48 2.62 -0.21
CA ASN A 239 13.71 2.00 0.32
C ASN A 239 14.88 2.99 0.41
N THR A 240 14.66 4.21 -0.05
CA THR A 240 15.62 5.32 -0.01
C THR A 240 14.91 6.63 0.28
N ALA A 241 15.66 7.65 0.62
CA ALA A 241 15.12 9.00 0.87
C ALA A 241 14.83 9.79 -0.42
N HIS A 242 14.64 9.12 -1.57
CA HIS A 242 14.38 9.78 -2.83
C HIS A 242 13.05 10.55 -2.80
N ILE A 243 13.12 11.87 -3.03
CA ILE A 243 11.98 12.77 -3.07
C ILE A 243 11.48 12.86 -4.50
N ALA A 244 10.27 12.34 -4.76
CA ALA A 244 9.66 12.44 -6.08
C ALA A 244 9.21 13.88 -6.38
N TRP A 245 8.63 14.56 -5.39
CA TRP A 245 8.22 15.97 -5.47
C TRP A 245 7.89 16.51 -4.08
N LYS A 246 7.74 17.84 -3.99
CA LYS A 246 7.26 18.52 -2.77
C LYS A 246 6.31 19.66 -3.11
N ARG A 247 5.45 20.04 -2.17
CA ARG A 247 4.51 21.14 -2.31
C ARG A 247 4.42 21.92 -1.00
N GLN A 248 4.51 23.26 -1.10
CA GLN A 248 4.30 24.11 0.06
C GLN A 248 2.83 24.07 0.51
N GLY A 249 2.60 23.78 1.78
CA GLY A 249 1.28 23.76 2.41
C GLY A 249 1.12 24.80 3.51
N GLY A 250 2.23 25.36 4.00
CA GLY A 250 2.24 26.35 5.06
C GLY A 250 3.41 27.32 4.96
N ILE A 251 3.44 28.28 5.86
CA ILE A 251 4.56 29.22 6.03
C ILE A 251 5.40 28.72 7.19
N ALA A 252 6.67 28.47 6.96
CA ALA A 252 7.63 28.05 7.99
C ALA A 252 9.04 28.48 7.65
N GLY A 253 10.03 28.14 8.48
CA GLY A 253 11.43 28.50 8.33
C GLY A 253 11.81 29.77 9.06
N MET A 254 12.98 30.32 8.72
CA MET A 254 13.48 31.57 9.31
C MET A 254 12.71 32.78 8.76
N LEU A 255 12.22 33.65 9.64
CA LEU A 255 11.47 34.83 9.22
C LEU A 255 12.38 36.00 8.85
N GLY A 256 13.44 36.23 9.62
CA GLY A 256 14.38 37.35 9.37
C GLY A 256 13.78 38.73 9.59
N ALA A 257 14.42 39.75 9.02
CA ALA A 257 14.05 41.17 9.10
C ALA A 257 13.75 41.62 10.56
N ASP A 258 12.63 42.27 10.79
CA ASP A 258 12.20 42.75 12.12
C ASP A 258 11.97 41.65 13.14
N TYR A 259 11.80 40.42 12.67
CA TYR A 259 11.65 39.23 13.52
C TYR A 259 13.00 38.58 13.89
N GLY A 260 14.09 39.06 13.33
CA GLY A 260 15.43 38.58 13.63
C GLY A 260 15.61 37.11 13.24
N GLN A 261 16.18 36.30 14.16
CA GLN A 261 16.46 34.88 13.94
C GLN A 261 15.27 33.98 14.39
N THR A 262 14.07 34.50 14.35
CA THR A 262 12.88 33.73 14.73
C THR A 262 12.56 32.69 13.67
N GLY A 263 12.47 31.43 14.08
CA GLY A 263 11.98 30.34 13.27
C GLY A 263 10.48 30.12 13.48
N LEU A 264 9.77 29.85 12.40
CA LEU A 264 8.38 29.47 12.41
C LEU A 264 8.27 28.01 11.96
N THR A 265 7.50 27.19 12.68
CA THR A 265 7.24 25.81 12.30
C THR A 265 5.77 25.65 11.88
N SER A 266 5.54 24.99 10.75
CA SER A 266 4.21 24.70 10.25
C SER A 266 4.27 23.50 9.31
N GLY A 267 3.46 22.49 9.54
CA GLY A 267 3.41 21.33 8.64
C GLY A 267 2.77 21.62 7.29
N GLY A 268 3.20 20.91 6.26
CA GLY A 268 2.72 21.02 4.88
C GLY A 268 1.38 20.31 4.61
N GLY A 269 0.83 19.60 5.60
CA GLY A 269 -0.36 18.76 5.44
C GLY A 269 -0.07 17.38 4.85
N SER A 270 -1.09 16.52 4.83
CA SER A 270 -1.02 15.18 4.27
C SER A 270 -2.41 14.80 3.72
N PRO A 271 -2.52 13.96 2.68
CA PRO A 271 -3.80 13.49 2.21
C PRO A 271 -4.48 12.57 3.24
N SER A 272 -5.80 12.64 3.31
CA SER A 272 -6.61 11.74 4.13
C SER A 272 -6.89 10.40 3.45
N ILE A 273 -6.84 10.38 2.13
CA ILE A 273 -7.08 9.19 1.30
C ILE A 273 -6.05 9.18 0.17
N ILE A 274 -5.54 7.98 -0.14
CA ILE A 274 -4.91 7.66 -1.43
C ILE A 274 -5.66 6.48 -2.02
N PHE A 275 -6.18 6.67 -3.21
CA PHE A 275 -6.98 5.68 -3.91
C PHE A 275 -6.63 5.66 -5.39
N GLN A 276 -6.24 4.50 -5.90
CA GLN A 276 -5.94 4.31 -7.33
C GLN A 276 -4.92 5.34 -7.88
N GLY A 277 -3.84 5.60 -7.15
CA GLY A 277 -2.80 6.57 -7.53
C GLY A 277 -3.20 8.04 -7.35
N ARG A 278 -4.39 8.31 -6.83
CA ARG A 278 -4.92 9.66 -6.56
C ARG A 278 -4.90 9.94 -5.08
N ALA A 279 -4.36 11.07 -4.70
CA ALA A 279 -4.37 11.54 -3.32
C ALA A 279 -5.44 12.62 -3.13
N TYR A 280 -6.12 12.58 -1.98
CA TYR A 280 -7.22 13.48 -1.65
C TYR A 280 -6.91 14.19 -0.35
N GLN A 281 -6.91 15.52 -0.41
CA GLN A 281 -6.50 16.37 0.70
C GLN A 281 -7.46 17.55 0.86
N THR A 282 -7.73 17.93 2.09
CA THR A 282 -8.39 19.19 2.38
C THR A 282 -7.34 20.30 2.43
N VAL A 283 -7.57 21.37 1.66
CA VAL A 283 -6.76 22.60 1.70
C VAL A 283 -7.64 23.79 2.02
N THR A 284 -7.14 24.69 2.85
CA THR A 284 -7.86 25.90 3.21
C THR A 284 -7.24 27.08 2.47
N LYS A 285 -8.07 27.84 1.76
CA LYS A 285 -7.65 29.03 1.01
C LYS A 285 -8.32 30.27 1.56
N ALA A 286 -7.58 31.34 1.61
CA ALA A 286 -8.15 32.65 1.92
C ALA A 286 -9.10 33.10 0.80
N THR A 287 -10.21 33.68 1.19
CA THR A 287 -11.17 34.32 0.31
C THR A 287 -11.26 35.81 0.60
N THR A 288 -12.07 36.54 -0.13
CA THR A 288 -12.26 37.98 0.09
C THR A 288 -12.82 38.25 1.50
N GLY A 289 -12.31 39.28 2.16
CA GLY A 289 -12.85 39.75 3.45
C GLY A 289 -12.37 38.98 4.68
N LEU A 290 -11.13 38.49 4.69
CA LEU A 290 -10.52 37.74 5.81
C LEU A 290 -11.21 36.41 6.16
N GLN A 291 -12.01 35.90 5.25
CA GLN A 291 -12.62 34.56 5.39
C GLN A 291 -11.73 33.49 4.78
N SER A 292 -11.95 32.27 5.17
CA SER A 292 -11.30 31.09 4.58
C SER A 292 -12.33 30.09 4.10
N GLN A 293 -12.03 29.41 3.00
CA GLN A 293 -12.83 28.35 2.43
C GLN A 293 -12.01 27.08 2.34
N SER A 294 -12.56 25.99 2.84
CA SER A 294 -11.95 24.67 2.68
C SER A 294 -12.33 24.10 1.32
N TYR A 295 -11.34 23.53 0.65
CA TYR A 295 -11.48 22.82 -0.62
C TYR A 295 -11.04 21.37 -0.43
N TRP A 296 -11.71 20.49 -1.13
CA TRP A 296 -11.28 19.12 -1.29
C TRP A 296 -10.58 19.00 -2.63
N GLN A 297 -9.31 18.59 -2.58
CA GLN A 297 -8.41 18.56 -3.74
C GLN A 297 -8.00 17.12 -4.03
N CYS A 298 -8.00 16.75 -5.31
CA CYS A 298 -7.51 15.49 -5.83
C CYS A 298 -6.29 15.74 -6.73
N TYR A 299 -5.21 15.00 -6.48
CA TYR A 299 -3.99 15.11 -7.27
C TYR A 299 -3.32 13.73 -7.46
N ASP A 300 -2.44 13.65 -8.47
CA ASP A 300 -1.62 12.46 -8.70
C ASP A 300 -0.57 12.33 -7.62
N ILE A 301 -0.50 11.18 -6.94
CA ILE A 301 0.48 10.95 -5.86
C ILE A 301 1.92 10.92 -6.37
N ARG A 302 2.14 10.58 -7.66
CA ARG A 302 3.48 10.48 -8.26
C ARG A 302 4.05 11.81 -8.69
N THR A 303 3.17 12.72 -9.16
CA THR A 303 3.60 13.96 -9.80
C THR A 303 3.18 15.21 -9.06
N GLY A 304 2.18 15.10 -8.18
CA GLY A 304 1.57 16.25 -7.53
C GLY A 304 0.64 17.06 -8.45
N GLU A 305 0.37 16.62 -9.68
CA GLU A 305 -0.55 17.28 -10.60
C GLU A 305 -1.97 17.26 -10.05
N ILE A 306 -2.60 18.42 -9.99
CA ILE A 306 -3.96 18.56 -9.47
C ILE A 306 -4.95 18.21 -10.58
N PHE A 307 -5.74 17.16 -10.37
CA PHE A 307 -6.79 16.76 -11.29
C PHE A 307 -8.03 17.62 -11.17
N TRP A 308 -8.44 17.90 -9.93
CA TRP A 308 -9.59 18.75 -9.64
C TRP A 308 -9.56 19.26 -8.19
N GLU A 309 -10.36 20.28 -7.96
CA GLU A 309 -10.55 20.90 -6.66
C GLU A 309 -12.01 21.35 -6.51
N THR A 310 -12.64 21.03 -5.40
CA THR A 310 -14.05 21.35 -5.13
C THR A 310 -14.18 22.01 -3.77
N PRO A 311 -14.90 23.13 -3.63
CA PRO A 311 -15.16 23.72 -2.33
C PRO A 311 -16.03 22.79 -1.46
N LEU A 312 -15.65 22.61 -0.20
CA LEU A 312 -16.44 21.86 0.75
C LEU A 312 -17.56 22.79 1.27
N ALA A 313 -18.78 22.26 1.29
CA ALA A 313 -19.91 22.97 1.88
C ALA A 313 -19.71 23.14 3.39
N SER A 314 -20.26 24.21 3.96
CA SER A 314 -20.21 24.42 5.41
C SER A 314 -20.84 23.26 6.18
N GLY A 315 -20.15 22.77 7.20
CA GLY A 315 -20.59 21.64 8.02
C GLY A 315 -20.45 20.27 7.35
N VAL A 316 -19.75 20.20 6.21
CA VAL A 316 -19.44 18.91 5.53
C VAL A 316 -17.95 18.62 5.70
N SER A 317 -17.64 17.44 6.19
CA SER A 317 -16.26 16.94 6.28
C SER A 317 -15.88 16.23 4.98
N ALA A 318 -14.60 16.34 4.61
CA ALA A 318 -14.06 15.56 3.51
C ALA A 318 -14.21 14.04 3.78
N PRO A 319 -14.29 13.22 2.73
CA PRO A 319 -14.31 11.77 2.88
C PRO A 319 -13.09 11.25 3.63
N THR A 320 -13.35 10.21 4.42
CA THR A 320 -12.30 9.48 5.19
C THR A 320 -12.35 7.97 4.97
N MET A 321 -13.33 7.48 4.23
CA MET A 321 -13.54 6.05 3.99
C MET A 321 -13.55 5.76 2.49
N ILE A 322 -13.09 4.59 2.12
CA ILE A 322 -13.15 4.03 0.77
C ILE A 322 -14.12 2.88 0.80
N HIS A 323 -15.10 2.89 -0.08
CA HIS A 323 -16.11 1.86 -0.20
C HIS A 323 -16.19 1.34 -1.63
N TYR A 324 -16.21 0.02 -1.79
CA TYR A 324 -16.46 -0.64 -3.06
C TYR A 324 -17.88 -1.21 -3.07
N ASP A 325 -18.74 -0.59 -3.87
CA ASP A 325 -20.07 -1.14 -4.14
C ASP A 325 -19.94 -2.19 -5.24
N TRP A 326 -19.85 -3.43 -4.83
CA TRP A 326 -19.75 -4.56 -5.76
C TRP A 326 -21.07 -4.71 -6.50
N ASN A 327 -21.05 -4.41 -7.78
CA ASN A 327 -22.17 -4.68 -8.67
C ASN A 327 -22.26 -6.18 -8.89
N LEU A 328 -22.88 -6.75 -7.93
CA LEU A 328 -23.47 -8.03 -7.99
C LEU A 328 -22.83 -9.27 -8.45
N PRO A 329 -23.29 -10.25 -7.67
CA PRO A 329 -22.81 -11.59 -7.86
C PRO A 329 -23.12 -12.04 -9.28
N GLU A 330 -22.24 -12.86 -9.75
CA GLU A 330 -22.27 -13.78 -10.83
C GLU A 330 -23.64 -14.46 -11.01
N VAL A 331 -24.65 -13.73 -11.47
CA VAL A 331 -25.93 -14.37 -11.83
C VAL A 331 -25.84 -14.98 -13.22
N TYR A 332 -24.93 -14.51 -14.05
CA TYR A 332 -24.66 -15.06 -15.39
C TYR A 332 -23.20 -14.95 -15.71
N GLY A 333 -22.58 -16.10 -15.85
CA GLY A 333 -21.15 -16.21 -16.15
C GLY A 333 -20.69 -15.24 -17.22
N GLY A 334 -19.67 -14.50 -16.92
CA GLY A 334 -18.81 -13.81 -17.86
C GLY A 334 -19.14 -12.38 -18.22
N SER A 335 -20.32 -11.85 -17.99
CA SER A 335 -20.60 -10.47 -18.38
C SER A 335 -20.98 -9.51 -17.27
N ALA A 336 -21.28 -10.00 -16.11
CA ALA A 336 -21.87 -9.17 -15.05
C ALA A 336 -21.00 -9.08 -13.79
N GLY A 337 -19.85 -9.65 -13.75
CA GLY A 337 -19.37 -10.05 -12.46
C GLY A 337 -18.23 -9.24 -11.86
N THR A 338 -17.59 -8.38 -12.58
CA THR A 338 -16.31 -7.82 -12.11
C THR A 338 -16.29 -6.30 -11.91
N GLY A 339 -17.44 -5.67 -12.00
CA GLY A 339 -17.57 -4.24 -11.79
C GLY A 339 -17.81 -3.89 -10.32
N ALA A 340 -16.81 -3.35 -9.64
CA ALA A 340 -17.04 -2.63 -8.41
C ALA A 340 -17.11 -1.14 -8.72
N THR A 341 -18.11 -0.44 -8.18
CA THR A 341 -18.14 1.01 -8.23
C THR A 341 -17.52 1.57 -6.96
N PRO A 342 -16.37 2.22 -7.03
CA PRO A 342 -15.75 2.81 -5.86
C PRO A 342 -16.38 4.14 -5.50
N TYR A 343 -16.50 4.39 -4.21
CA TYR A 343 -16.93 5.65 -3.63
C TYR A 343 -15.97 6.07 -2.53
N LEU A 344 -15.77 7.36 -2.40
CA LEU A 344 -15.21 7.96 -1.20
C LEU A 344 -16.37 8.43 -0.32
N VAL A 345 -16.35 8.07 0.96
CA VAL A 345 -17.51 8.25 1.84
C VAL A 345 -17.18 9.17 3.00
N SER A 346 -18.07 10.11 3.25
CA SER A 346 -18.06 11.00 4.41
C SER A 346 -19.33 10.80 5.21
N VAL A 347 -19.19 10.78 6.53
CA VAL A 347 -20.30 10.79 7.49
C VAL A 347 -20.22 12.08 8.28
N SER A 348 -21.06 13.04 7.94
CA SER A 348 -21.06 14.36 8.59
C SER A 348 -22.40 15.09 8.42
N GLY A 349 -22.71 16.00 9.33
CA GLY A 349 -23.91 16.83 9.24
C GLY A 349 -25.22 16.04 9.22
N GLY A 350 -25.28 14.88 9.89
CA GLY A 350 -26.47 14.05 9.96
C GLY A 350 -26.78 13.26 8.68
N ARG A 351 -25.80 13.08 7.83
CA ARG A 351 -25.91 12.40 6.52
C ARG A 351 -24.68 11.60 6.16
N ILE A 352 -24.84 10.69 5.22
CA ILE A 352 -23.74 9.96 4.56
C ILE A 352 -23.68 10.45 3.13
N LEU A 353 -22.50 10.89 2.71
CA LEU A 353 -22.25 11.38 1.36
C LEU A 353 -21.28 10.43 0.64
N TYR A 354 -21.68 9.98 -0.54
CA TYR A 354 -20.85 9.17 -1.42
C TYR A 354 -20.35 10.05 -2.56
N TYR A 355 -19.06 10.06 -2.76
CA TYR A 355 -18.40 10.89 -3.75
C TYR A 355 -17.77 10.01 -4.83
N SER A 356 -17.88 10.45 -6.08
CA SER A 356 -17.09 9.90 -7.16
C SER A 356 -15.60 10.21 -6.92
N PRO A 357 -14.72 9.20 -6.89
CA PRO A 357 -13.28 9.45 -6.79
C PRO A 357 -12.73 10.26 -7.96
N TRP A 358 -13.35 10.13 -9.12
CA TRP A 358 -12.84 10.71 -10.36
C TRP A 358 -13.14 12.19 -10.50
N THR A 359 -14.28 12.64 -10.00
CA THR A 359 -14.77 14.01 -10.20
C THR A 359 -14.99 14.78 -8.91
N GLY A 360 -14.97 14.14 -7.75
CA GLY A 360 -15.34 14.75 -6.48
C GLY A 360 -16.84 15.08 -6.35
N ALA A 361 -17.66 14.70 -7.32
CA ALA A 361 -19.09 14.96 -7.28
C ALA A 361 -19.79 14.02 -6.30
N VAL A 362 -20.79 14.56 -5.58
CA VAL A 362 -21.67 13.76 -4.73
C VAL A 362 -22.55 12.88 -5.61
N SER A 363 -22.41 11.59 -5.47
CA SER A 363 -23.21 10.58 -6.16
C SER A 363 -24.50 10.26 -5.41
N THR A 364 -24.42 10.14 -4.09
CA THR A 364 -25.57 9.75 -3.26
C THR A 364 -25.51 10.48 -1.92
N ASN A 365 -26.68 10.85 -1.42
CA ASN A 365 -26.84 11.51 -0.14
C ASN A 365 -27.89 10.74 0.68
N VAL A 366 -27.44 10.04 1.72
CA VAL A 366 -28.32 9.32 2.64
C VAL A 366 -28.59 10.22 3.84
N THR A 367 -29.86 10.53 4.07
CA THR A 367 -30.33 11.37 5.17
C THR A 367 -30.97 10.53 6.27
N GLY A 368 -31.26 11.14 7.41
CA GLY A 368 -31.98 10.49 8.51
C GLY A 368 -31.04 9.72 9.45
N LEU A 369 -29.75 10.08 9.50
CA LEU A 369 -28.91 9.61 10.60
C LEU A 369 -29.55 10.03 11.93
N PRO A 370 -29.59 9.12 12.93
CA PRO A 370 -30.10 9.46 14.25
C PRO A 370 -29.33 10.64 14.85
N SER A 371 -30.04 11.52 15.54
CA SER A 371 -29.38 12.60 16.26
C SER A 371 -28.44 12.07 17.33
N GLY A 372 -27.31 12.76 17.55
CA GLY A 372 -26.32 12.37 18.53
C GLY A 372 -25.33 11.28 18.04
N VAL A 373 -25.43 10.84 16.79
CA VAL A 373 -24.40 9.97 16.19
C VAL A 373 -23.13 10.78 15.96
N SER A 374 -22.03 10.30 16.52
CA SER A 374 -20.69 10.88 16.37
C SER A 374 -19.65 9.78 16.17
N GLY A 375 -18.60 10.10 15.46
CA GLY A 375 -17.50 9.20 15.19
C GLY A 375 -17.95 7.98 14.39
N SER A 376 -17.46 7.80 13.20
CA SER A 376 -17.79 6.64 12.37
C SER A 376 -16.50 5.97 11.96
N THR A 377 -16.36 4.69 12.28
CA THR A 377 -15.17 3.89 12.00
C THR A 377 -15.56 2.71 11.13
N MET A 378 -15.06 2.70 9.91
CA MET A 378 -15.15 1.52 9.05
C MET A 378 -14.11 0.51 9.54
N TYR A 379 -14.55 -0.67 9.91
CA TYR A 379 -13.66 -1.73 10.38
C TYR A 379 -13.45 -2.83 9.35
N SER A 380 -14.39 -2.97 8.44
CA SER A 380 -14.30 -3.87 7.29
C SER A 380 -15.34 -3.44 6.28
N ASP A 381 -14.96 -2.95 5.13
CA ASP A 381 -15.90 -2.56 4.07
C ASP A 381 -16.92 -3.68 3.81
N PRO A 382 -18.24 -3.44 3.87
CA PRO A 382 -18.94 -2.14 4.00
C PRO A 382 -19.42 -1.77 5.41
N TYR A 383 -18.91 -2.39 6.46
CA TYR A 383 -19.43 -2.24 7.82
C TYR A 383 -18.75 -1.14 8.61
N VAL A 384 -19.55 -0.36 9.29
CA VAL A 384 -19.14 0.82 10.08
C VAL A 384 -19.74 0.78 11.46
N TYR A 385 -18.94 1.10 12.47
CA TYR A 385 -19.43 1.39 13.83
C TYR A 385 -19.57 2.90 14.06
N SER A 386 -20.65 3.28 14.73
CA SER A 386 -20.86 4.64 15.22
C SER A 386 -21.45 4.61 16.63
N VAL A 387 -21.08 5.62 17.44
CA VAL A 387 -21.65 5.76 18.78
C VAL A 387 -22.70 6.87 18.76
N GLN A 388 -23.89 6.56 19.28
CA GLN A 388 -24.98 7.52 19.45
C GLN A 388 -25.06 7.95 20.90
N ASN A 389 -25.03 9.26 21.16
CA ASN A 389 -25.29 9.84 22.46
C ASN A 389 -26.81 10.13 22.60
N LEU A 390 -27.45 9.47 23.56
CA LEU A 390 -28.88 9.63 23.86
C LEU A 390 -29.15 10.69 24.95
N GLY A 391 -28.09 11.30 25.49
CA GLY A 391 -28.18 12.20 26.63
C GLY A 391 -28.22 11.45 27.96
N GLY A 392 -28.00 12.18 29.07
CA GLY A 392 -28.05 11.61 30.43
C GLY A 392 -27.01 10.47 30.66
N GLY A 393 -25.86 10.46 29.95
CA GLY A 393 -24.84 9.42 30.08
C GLY A 393 -25.23 8.09 29.46
N LYS A 394 -26.21 8.05 28.58
CA LYS A 394 -26.63 6.84 27.86
C LYS A 394 -26.15 6.87 26.44
N TYR A 395 -25.59 5.74 25.99
CA TYR A 395 -25.05 5.60 24.66
C TYR A 395 -25.53 4.31 23.99
N ARG A 396 -25.47 4.29 22.67
CA ARG A 396 -25.69 3.12 21.83
C ARG A 396 -24.54 2.92 20.85
N LEU A 397 -24.18 1.70 20.60
CA LEU A 397 -23.32 1.31 19.50
C LEU A 397 -24.21 0.87 18.34
N ILE A 398 -24.04 1.52 17.22
CA ILE A 398 -24.77 1.21 15.98
C ILE A 398 -23.76 0.66 15.00
N GLU A 399 -24.00 -0.55 14.52
CA GLU A 399 -23.32 -1.13 13.38
C GLU A 399 -24.22 -0.99 12.17
N TRP A 400 -23.69 -0.54 11.07
CA TRP A 400 -24.44 -0.31 9.87
C TRP A 400 -23.63 -0.57 8.61
N ASP A 401 -24.36 -0.99 7.56
CA ASP A 401 -23.86 -1.31 6.24
C ASP A 401 -23.96 -0.07 5.35
N ILE A 402 -22.81 0.41 4.84
CA ILE A 402 -22.79 1.56 3.94
C ILE A 402 -22.98 1.18 2.47
N SER A 403 -23.03 -0.11 2.12
CA SER A 403 -23.24 -0.52 0.74
C SER A 403 -24.56 0.05 0.21
N ARG A 404 -24.58 0.43 -1.05
CA ARG A 404 -25.80 0.90 -1.74
C ARG A 404 -26.74 -0.24 -2.03
N THR A 405 -26.20 -1.43 -2.17
CA THR A 405 -26.89 -2.68 -2.45
C THR A 405 -27.06 -3.46 -1.16
N THR A 406 -28.16 -3.30 -0.46
CA THR A 406 -28.53 -4.23 0.61
C THR A 406 -29.00 -5.56 0.01
N GLU A 407 -28.92 -6.66 0.79
CA GLU A 407 -29.45 -7.97 0.37
C GLU A 407 -30.91 -7.89 -0.13
N ALA A 408 -31.70 -6.96 0.41
CA ALA A 408 -33.04 -6.69 -0.07
C ALA A 408 -33.08 -6.15 -1.50
N ILE A 409 -32.04 -5.50 -1.96
CA ILE A 409 -31.86 -5.05 -3.35
C ILE A 409 -31.43 -6.23 -4.23
N ILE A 410 -30.60 -7.12 -3.72
CA ILE A 410 -30.21 -8.35 -4.43
C ILE A 410 -31.44 -9.21 -4.72
N SER A 411 -32.37 -9.35 -3.79
CA SER A 411 -33.63 -10.06 -4.00
C SER A 411 -34.58 -9.35 -4.99
N ASN A 412 -34.38 -8.07 -5.24
CA ASN A 412 -35.19 -7.23 -6.16
C ASN A 412 -34.46 -6.82 -7.43
N MET A 413 -33.37 -7.49 -7.78
CA MET A 413 -32.50 -7.15 -8.90
C MET A 413 -33.19 -6.86 -10.22
N VAL A 414 -34.32 -7.44 -10.44
CA VAL A 414 -35.04 -7.34 -11.69
C VAL A 414 -35.89 -6.09 -11.79
N THR A 415 -36.29 -5.50 -10.67
CA THR A 415 -37.24 -4.38 -10.70
C THR A 415 -36.65 -3.04 -10.26
N GLN A 416 -35.45 -3.01 -9.72
CA GLN A 416 -34.92 -1.78 -9.12
C GLN A 416 -33.40 -1.60 -9.27
N MET A 417 -32.87 -1.81 -10.43
CA MET A 417 -31.58 -1.20 -10.75
C MET A 417 -31.74 0.31 -10.64
N GLY A 418 -31.38 0.86 -9.49
CA GLY A 418 -31.40 2.31 -9.28
C GLY A 418 -32.08 2.84 -8.03
N GLN A 419 -32.77 2.05 -7.24
CA GLN A 419 -33.29 2.54 -5.97
C GLN A 419 -32.29 2.23 -4.85
N SER A 420 -31.34 3.13 -4.66
CA SER A 420 -30.61 3.19 -3.40
C SER A 420 -31.61 3.52 -2.30
N THR A 421 -31.66 2.73 -1.23
CA THR A 421 -32.42 3.10 -0.05
C THR A 421 -31.73 4.30 0.60
N ASN A 422 -32.24 5.50 0.33
CA ASN A 422 -31.79 6.74 1.00
C ASN A 422 -32.20 6.76 2.48
N ASN A 423 -32.64 5.62 3.03
CA ASN A 423 -33.08 5.49 4.40
C ASN A 423 -32.00 4.81 5.25
N PHE A 424 -31.45 5.56 6.17
CA PHE A 424 -30.44 5.06 7.10
C PHE A 424 -30.93 3.88 7.95
N THR A 425 -32.18 3.89 8.39
CA THR A 425 -32.74 2.83 9.27
C THR A 425 -32.64 1.44 8.64
N ALA A 426 -32.78 1.34 7.33
CA ALA A 426 -32.68 0.09 6.61
C ALA A 426 -31.24 -0.48 6.55
N ARG A 427 -30.26 0.32 6.93
CA ARG A 427 -28.83 -0.04 6.89
C ARG A 427 -28.30 -0.51 8.24
N ILE A 428 -29.08 -0.41 9.29
CA ILE A 428 -28.67 -0.79 10.64
C ILE A 428 -28.58 -2.32 10.73
N VAL A 429 -27.39 -2.83 10.96
CA VAL A 429 -27.10 -4.25 11.20
C VAL A 429 -27.36 -4.60 12.66
N SER A 430 -26.83 -3.78 13.57
CA SER A 430 -27.07 -3.90 15.01
C SER A 430 -27.22 -2.55 15.70
N ASN A 431 -27.94 -2.51 16.81
CA ASN A 431 -28.14 -1.32 17.60
C ASN A 431 -28.29 -1.71 19.07
N ILE A 432 -27.20 -1.65 19.80
CA ILE A 432 -27.10 -2.17 21.15
C ILE A 432 -26.79 -1.07 22.17
N SER A 433 -27.12 -1.30 23.45
CA SER A 433 -26.68 -0.43 24.53
C SER A 433 -25.15 -0.42 24.61
N TRP A 434 -24.57 0.73 24.85
CA TRP A 434 -23.11 0.90 24.88
C TRP A 434 -22.65 1.59 26.16
N PRO A 435 -21.59 1.11 26.83
CA PRO A 435 -21.18 1.66 28.10
C PRO A 435 -20.32 2.92 28.01
N PHE A 436 -19.83 3.28 26.83
CA PHE A 436 -18.85 4.36 26.64
C PHE A 436 -19.39 5.50 25.79
N SER A 437 -18.84 6.70 25.98
CA SER A 437 -19.17 7.89 25.18
C SER A 437 -18.55 7.89 23.77
N SER A 438 -17.59 6.99 23.52
CA SER A 438 -16.90 6.76 22.23
C SER A 438 -16.83 5.28 21.94
N LEU A 439 -16.39 4.92 20.72
CA LEU A 439 -16.14 3.52 20.36
C LEU A 439 -15.00 2.92 21.22
N GLY A 440 -14.02 3.75 21.58
CA GLY A 440 -12.78 3.30 22.20
C GLY A 440 -11.79 2.74 21.20
N THR A 441 -10.73 2.13 21.70
CA THR A 441 -9.74 1.40 20.90
C THR A 441 -10.19 -0.05 20.80
N CYS A 442 -10.17 -0.61 19.59
CA CYS A 442 -10.83 -1.89 19.30
C CYS A 442 -9.88 -2.93 18.72
N ASP A 443 -10.11 -4.17 19.11
CA ASP A 443 -9.76 -5.36 18.34
C ASP A 443 -11.06 -5.94 17.76
N PHE A 444 -11.35 -5.63 16.50
CA PHE A 444 -12.59 -6.05 15.85
C PHE A 444 -12.65 -7.55 15.61
N GLN A 445 -11.51 -8.23 15.48
CA GLN A 445 -11.44 -9.68 15.32
C GLN A 445 -11.78 -10.40 16.63
N ALA A 446 -11.24 -9.92 17.74
CA ALA A 446 -11.55 -10.44 19.06
C ALA A 446 -12.91 -9.95 19.60
N GLY A 447 -13.50 -8.94 18.97
CA GLY A 447 -14.76 -8.33 19.37
C GLY A 447 -14.66 -7.53 20.67
N ILE A 448 -13.54 -6.85 20.91
CA ILE A 448 -13.24 -6.12 22.14
C ILE A 448 -13.04 -4.64 21.84
N ALA A 449 -13.67 -3.78 22.62
CA ALA A 449 -13.38 -2.36 22.67
C ALA A 449 -12.96 -1.95 24.08
N ALA A 450 -11.95 -1.13 24.21
CA ALA A 450 -11.48 -0.65 25.51
C ALA A 450 -11.30 0.87 25.55
N THR A 451 -11.40 1.39 26.76
CA THR A 451 -11.17 2.80 27.06
C THR A 451 -10.25 2.94 28.27
N LEU A 452 -9.48 4.01 28.27
CA LEU A 452 -8.55 4.38 29.32
C LEU A 452 -8.94 5.72 29.89
N SER A 453 -8.84 5.90 31.19
CA SER A 453 -8.95 7.19 31.86
C SER A 453 -8.09 7.24 33.12
N SER A 454 -7.55 8.41 33.39
CA SER A 454 -6.85 8.63 34.65
C SER A 454 -7.84 8.67 35.79
N ASN A 455 -7.46 8.12 36.94
CA ASN A 455 -8.22 8.20 38.17
C ASN A 455 -7.73 9.40 38.99
N THR A 456 -8.54 10.46 39.03
CA THR A 456 -8.14 11.73 39.65
C THR A 456 -8.85 11.92 40.98
N GLN A 457 -8.15 12.31 42.02
CA GLN A 457 -8.73 12.64 43.30
C GLN A 457 -9.38 14.02 43.21
N PRO A 458 -10.71 14.13 43.45
CA PRO A 458 -11.45 15.36 43.20
C PRO A 458 -10.95 16.59 43.97
N LEU A 459 -10.46 16.40 45.19
CA LEU A 459 -10.05 17.52 46.06
C LEU A 459 -8.65 18.05 45.78
N LEU A 460 -7.76 17.18 45.29
CA LEU A 460 -6.37 17.55 45.10
C LEU A 460 -5.97 17.66 43.65
N GLY A 461 -6.83 17.24 42.72
CA GLY A 461 -6.51 17.17 41.30
C GLY A 461 -5.41 16.17 40.98
N ALA A 462 -4.96 15.39 41.96
CA ALA A 462 -3.88 14.43 41.77
C ALA A 462 -4.38 13.15 41.08
N ILE A 463 -3.61 12.68 40.12
CA ILE A 463 -3.83 11.39 39.47
C ILE A 463 -3.26 10.29 40.36
N TYR A 464 -4.04 9.26 40.65
CA TYR A 464 -3.65 8.15 41.51
C TYR A 464 -4.09 6.79 40.97
N GLY A 465 -3.80 6.51 39.77
CA GLY A 465 -4.10 5.26 39.12
C GLY A 465 -4.79 5.41 37.79
N THR A 466 -4.98 4.30 37.14
CA THR A 466 -5.53 4.19 35.79
C THR A 466 -6.77 3.36 35.82
N ARG A 467 -7.84 3.87 35.28
CA ARG A 467 -9.08 3.12 35.06
C ARG A 467 -9.11 2.58 33.64
N ILE A 468 -9.21 1.27 33.50
CA ILE A 468 -9.31 0.57 32.24
C ILE A 468 -10.63 -0.16 32.19
N GLN A 469 -11.36 0.04 31.11
CA GLN A 469 -12.66 -0.59 30.89
C GLN A 469 -12.67 -1.24 29.52
N ALA A 470 -13.28 -2.42 29.40
CA ALA A 470 -13.51 -3.07 28.12
C ALA A 470 -14.96 -3.53 27.99
N ALA A 471 -15.46 -3.52 26.76
CA ALA A 471 -16.79 -3.98 26.40
C ALA A 471 -16.73 -4.90 25.18
N ASP A 472 -17.71 -5.79 25.11
CA ASP A 472 -17.90 -6.68 23.98
C ASP A 472 -18.63 -5.95 22.85
N LEU A 473 -18.03 -5.90 21.67
CA LEU A 473 -18.56 -5.17 20.51
C LEU A 473 -19.88 -5.77 19.98
N LYS A 474 -20.10 -7.05 20.19
CA LYS A 474 -21.30 -7.74 19.69
C LYS A 474 -22.51 -7.57 20.61
N THR A 475 -22.27 -7.55 21.92
CA THR A 475 -23.35 -7.52 22.93
C THR A 475 -23.49 -6.20 23.65
N GLY A 476 -22.46 -5.36 23.61
CA GLY A 476 -22.39 -4.12 24.38
C GLY A 476 -22.19 -4.32 25.87
N GLN A 477 -21.98 -5.56 26.33
CA GLN A 477 -21.74 -5.84 27.73
C GLN A 477 -20.36 -5.37 28.16
N LEU A 478 -20.31 -4.74 29.33
CA LEU A 478 -19.06 -4.42 30.00
C LEU A 478 -18.37 -5.73 30.42
N LEU A 479 -17.19 -6.00 29.86
CA LEU A 479 -16.40 -7.19 30.15
C LEU A 479 -15.70 -7.05 31.50
N PHE A 480 -15.04 -5.91 31.70
CA PHE A 480 -14.41 -5.57 32.96
C PHE A 480 -14.31 -4.06 33.16
N ASN A 481 -14.10 -3.67 34.42
CA ASN A 481 -13.82 -2.30 34.85
C ASN A 481 -12.84 -2.40 36.01
N ILE A 482 -11.58 -2.12 35.73
CA ILE A 482 -10.50 -2.25 36.72
C ILE A 482 -9.84 -0.90 36.96
N THR A 483 -9.24 -0.75 38.14
CA THR A 483 -8.36 0.34 38.47
C THR A 483 -6.98 -0.25 38.74
N ASP A 484 -6.00 0.11 37.93
CA ASP A 484 -4.60 -0.18 38.20
C ASP A 484 -4.04 0.93 39.11
N THR A 485 -3.16 0.56 40.02
CA THR A 485 -2.45 1.52 40.89
C THR A 485 -1.43 2.35 40.17
N ASP A 486 -0.93 1.83 39.03
CA ASP A 486 -0.07 2.60 38.15
C ASP A 486 -0.82 3.76 37.51
N THR A 487 -0.19 4.91 37.43
CA THR A 487 -0.77 6.10 36.85
C THR A 487 -0.51 6.17 35.36
N CYS A 488 -1.52 6.63 34.62
CA CYS A 488 -1.37 7.06 33.24
C CYS A 488 -1.63 8.55 33.11
N GLU A 489 -1.06 9.17 32.10
CA GLU A 489 -1.52 10.48 31.66
C GLU A 489 -2.89 10.36 30.98
N SER A 490 -3.65 11.44 31.00
CA SER A 490 -4.94 11.48 30.29
C SER A 490 -4.80 11.29 28.76
N SER A 491 -3.61 11.51 28.24
CA SER A 491 -3.21 11.34 26.84
C SER A 491 -2.45 10.06 26.57
N SER A 492 -2.22 9.19 27.58
CA SER A 492 -1.52 7.93 27.40
C SER A 492 -2.20 7.03 26.38
N GLU A 493 -1.39 6.31 25.64
CA GLU A 493 -1.85 5.43 24.57
C GLU A 493 -2.42 4.12 25.13
N LEU A 494 -3.48 3.68 24.50
CA LEU A 494 -4.11 2.39 24.72
C LEU A 494 -4.08 1.60 23.42
N VAL A 495 -3.58 0.38 23.47
CA VAL A 495 -3.54 -0.52 22.32
C VAL A 495 -4.38 -1.76 22.62
N VAL A 496 -5.26 -2.14 21.71
CA VAL A 496 -6.10 -3.33 21.86
C VAL A 496 -5.89 -4.23 20.64
N ASP A 497 -5.27 -5.37 20.87
CA ASP A 497 -4.96 -6.34 19.83
C ASP A 497 -4.68 -7.71 20.44
N HIS A 498 -4.71 -8.76 19.62
CA HIS A 498 -4.50 -10.15 20.08
C HIS A 498 -5.40 -10.57 21.24
N GLY A 499 -6.60 -10.01 21.33
CA GLY A 499 -7.52 -10.23 22.44
C GLY A 499 -7.04 -9.65 23.77
N ARG A 500 -6.09 -8.72 23.76
CA ARG A 500 -5.45 -8.10 24.93
C ARG A 500 -5.62 -6.59 24.90
N VAL A 501 -5.47 -5.98 26.04
CA VAL A 501 -5.48 -4.53 26.24
C VAL A 501 -4.15 -4.13 26.86
N ALA A 502 -3.40 -3.27 26.19
CA ALA A 502 -2.14 -2.75 26.70
C ALA A 502 -2.21 -1.24 26.87
N ALA A 503 -1.76 -0.73 27.97
CA ALA A 503 -1.77 0.69 28.32
C ALA A 503 -0.39 1.18 28.72
N ALA A 504 -0.01 2.35 28.19
CA ALA A 504 1.22 3.04 28.59
C ALA A 504 1.05 3.70 29.96
N MET A 505 2.03 3.53 30.83
CA MET A 505 2.01 4.04 32.21
C MET A 505 3.11 5.09 32.40
N GLN A 506 2.85 6.08 33.24
CA GLN A 506 3.82 7.14 33.57
C GLN A 506 5.16 6.61 34.15
N GLY A 507 5.14 5.38 34.66
CA GLY A 507 6.33 4.69 35.16
C GLY A 507 7.28 4.18 34.08
N ARG A 508 7.13 4.58 32.83
CA ARG A 508 7.97 4.16 31.68
C ARG A 508 7.88 2.66 31.39
N HIS A 509 6.68 2.12 31.43
CA HIS A 509 6.38 0.73 31.11
C HIS A 509 4.96 0.59 30.61
N TRP A 510 4.68 -0.54 30.00
CA TRP A 510 3.35 -0.91 29.55
C TRP A 510 2.77 -1.97 30.50
N ASN A 511 1.51 -1.84 30.82
CA ASN A 511 0.74 -2.88 31.48
C ASN A 511 -0.20 -3.52 30.47
N CYS A 512 -0.18 -4.85 30.39
CA CYS A 512 -1.07 -5.62 29.51
C CYS A 512 -2.03 -6.47 30.32
N TYR A 513 -3.26 -6.51 29.81
CA TYR A 513 -4.38 -7.21 30.44
C TYR A 513 -5.05 -8.13 29.44
N ASP A 514 -5.58 -9.23 29.93
CA ASP A 514 -6.48 -10.06 29.16
C ASP A 514 -7.74 -9.25 28.79
N GLY A 515 -8.07 -9.18 27.52
CA GLY A 515 -9.10 -8.28 26.99
C GLY A 515 -10.53 -8.66 27.41
N ARG A 516 -10.75 -9.86 27.90
CA ARG A 516 -12.07 -10.30 28.35
C ARG A 516 -12.26 -10.26 29.87
N THR A 517 -11.19 -10.49 30.62
CA THR A 517 -11.26 -10.63 32.09
C THR A 517 -10.66 -9.46 32.84
N GLY A 518 -9.84 -8.63 32.19
CA GLY A 518 -9.09 -7.56 32.83
C GLY A 518 -7.95 -8.04 33.72
N LYS A 519 -7.62 -9.35 33.68
CA LYS A 519 -6.49 -9.88 34.43
C LYS A 519 -5.18 -9.34 33.86
N LYS A 520 -4.30 -8.74 34.71
CA LYS A 520 -2.98 -8.31 34.29
C LYS A 520 -2.15 -9.53 33.88
N LEU A 521 -1.62 -9.52 32.66
CA LEU A 521 -0.82 -10.58 32.07
C LEU A 521 0.66 -10.34 32.30
N TRP A 522 1.11 -9.11 32.05
CA TRP A 522 2.50 -8.69 32.23
C TRP A 522 2.61 -7.17 32.38
N THR A 523 3.73 -6.75 32.94
CA THR A 523 4.25 -5.40 32.89
C THR A 523 5.52 -5.45 32.04
N SER A 524 5.72 -4.52 31.11
CA SER A 524 6.88 -4.52 30.22
C SER A 524 8.15 -4.14 30.95
N GLU A 525 9.28 -4.31 30.25
CA GLU A 525 10.52 -3.65 30.58
C GLU A 525 10.34 -2.13 30.51
N TYR A 526 11.19 -1.38 31.18
CA TYR A 526 11.14 0.08 31.16
C TYR A 526 11.53 0.62 29.78
N THR A 527 10.78 1.62 29.35
CA THR A 527 11.04 2.38 28.12
C THR A 527 11.11 3.86 28.46
N GLY A 528 11.77 4.60 27.62
CA GLY A 528 11.81 6.05 27.72
C GLY A 528 12.80 6.59 28.73
N TYR A 529 13.21 7.82 28.51
CA TYR A 529 14.11 8.59 29.36
C TYR A 529 14.02 10.08 29.01
N PRO A 530 14.11 10.93 29.98
CA PRO A 530 13.94 10.79 31.45
C PRO A 530 12.51 11.06 31.90
N TRP A 531 11.63 11.40 30.98
CA TRP A 531 10.36 12.09 31.20
C TRP A 531 9.18 11.16 31.39
N GLY A 532 9.38 9.86 31.31
CA GLY A 532 8.30 8.90 31.37
C GLY A 532 7.62 8.70 30.01
N ASP A 533 6.42 8.19 30.02
CA ASP A 533 5.71 7.64 28.88
C ASP A 533 4.45 8.42 28.47
N TRP A 534 4.22 9.58 29.01
CA TRP A 534 3.10 10.43 28.55
C TRP A 534 3.30 10.96 27.12
N TRP A 535 4.43 10.61 26.53
CA TRP A 535 4.82 10.86 25.15
C TRP A 535 4.57 9.71 24.19
N ASN A 536 3.99 8.59 24.64
CA ASN A 536 3.67 7.46 23.78
C ASN A 536 2.46 7.78 22.93
N TYR A 537 2.68 8.54 21.87
CA TYR A 537 1.66 8.86 20.88
C TYR A 537 1.84 8.00 19.63
N GLY A 538 0.73 7.64 18.99
CA GLY A 538 0.76 7.05 17.68
C GLY A 538 1.41 5.69 17.58
N VAL A 539 1.14 4.85 18.55
CA VAL A 539 1.60 3.47 18.63
C VAL A 539 0.88 2.58 17.64
N ALA A 540 1.56 1.60 17.10
CA ALA A 540 1.02 0.58 16.19
C ALA A 540 1.18 -0.82 16.78
N SER A 541 0.27 -1.72 16.40
CA SER A 541 0.44 -3.16 16.60
C SER A 541 0.85 -3.80 15.29
N TYR A 542 2.01 -4.44 15.24
CA TYR A 542 2.52 -5.07 14.04
C TYR A 542 3.51 -6.20 14.35
N GLY A 543 3.41 -7.31 13.62
CA GLY A 543 4.37 -8.42 13.70
C GLY A 543 4.53 -9.02 15.10
N GLY A 544 3.46 -9.06 15.90
CA GLY A 544 3.48 -9.55 17.28
C GLY A 544 4.08 -8.58 18.29
N ASN A 545 4.26 -7.32 17.92
CA ASN A 545 4.82 -6.28 18.79
C ASN A 545 3.90 -5.06 18.87
N ILE A 546 3.97 -4.37 20.00
CA ILE A 546 3.54 -2.98 20.16
C ILE A 546 4.73 -2.12 19.76
N ILE A 547 4.57 -1.27 18.74
CA ILE A 547 5.65 -0.44 18.20
C ILE A 547 5.27 1.03 18.38
N GLY A 548 6.09 1.79 19.06
CA GLY A 548 5.83 3.20 19.28
C GLY A 548 7.04 3.94 19.84
N ASP A 549 6.89 5.25 19.96
CA ASP A 549 7.92 6.10 20.56
C ASP A 549 7.90 6.03 22.08
N SER A 550 9.03 6.23 22.65
CA SER A 550 9.22 6.50 24.06
C SER A 550 10.39 7.47 24.21
N TYR A 551 10.17 8.69 23.93
CA TYR A 551 11.06 9.85 23.97
C TYR A 551 12.49 9.63 23.46
N ASP A 552 13.25 8.68 24.01
CA ASP A 552 14.64 8.38 23.68
C ASP A 552 14.83 7.43 22.49
N ALA A 553 13.79 6.69 22.13
CA ALA A 553 13.87 5.68 21.10
C ALA A 553 12.48 5.27 20.57
N ILE A 554 12.48 4.57 19.45
CA ILE A 554 11.35 3.75 19.01
C ILE A 554 11.55 2.34 19.55
N TYR A 555 10.51 1.80 20.18
CA TYR A 555 10.52 0.49 20.79
C TYR A 555 9.55 -0.47 20.12
N ALA A 556 9.92 -1.74 20.05
CA ALA A 556 9.00 -2.84 19.78
C ALA A 556 8.93 -3.73 21.02
N ILE A 557 7.75 -3.87 21.58
CA ILE A 557 7.47 -4.64 22.79
C ILE A 557 6.61 -5.84 22.42
N SER A 558 7.08 -7.03 22.76
CA SER A 558 6.35 -8.28 22.46
C SER A 558 5.01 -8.33 23.15
N TRP A 559 3.93 -8.59 22.39
CA TRP A 559 2.60 -8.83 22.91
C TRP A 559 2.53 -10.02 23.86
N ASP A 560 3.37 -11.03 23.67
CA ASP A 560 3.33 -12.24 24.48
C ASP A 560 4.01 -12.09 25.83
N THR A 561 5.11 -11.32 25.89
CA THR A 561 5.99 -11.32 27.04
C THR A 561 6.20 -9.97 27.69
N GLY A 562 5.85 -8.87 27.04
CA GLY A 562 6.18 -7.52 27.49
C GLY A 562 7.67 -7.17 27.40
N LYS A 563 8.50 -8.03 26.79
CA LYS A 563 9.93 -7.76 26.59
C LYS A 563 10.16 -6.92 25.37
N ILE A 564 11.21 -6.12 25.40
CA ILE A 564 11.68 -5.34 24.28
C ILE A 564 12.27 -6.29 23.23
N SER A 565 11.64 -6.37 22.07
CA SER A 565 12.10 -7.15 20.92
C SER A 565 13.26 -6.45 20.21
N TRP A 566 13.14 -5.13 20.05
CA TRP A 566 14.18 -4.25 19.53
C TRP A 566 13.95 -2.80 19.96
N ARG A 567 14.99 -2.00 19.85
CA ARG A 567 14.99 -0.57 20.14
C ARG A 567 15.81 0.15 19.07
N PHE A 568 15.28 1.25 18.57
CA PHE A 568 15.96 2.13 17.62
C PHE A 568 16.18 3.50 18.25
N GLU A 569 17.44 3.91 18.38
CA GLU A 569 17.85 5.24 18.82
C GLU A 569 18.19 6.11 17.62
N ALA A 570 17.81 7.39 17.66
CA ALA A 570 18.30 8.34 16.68
C ALA A 570 19.82 8.50 16.81
N PRO A 571 20.54 8.73 15.71
CA PRO A 571 21.94 9.12 15.78
C PRO A 571 22.13 10.37 16.65
N THR A 572 23.30 10.50 17.27
CA THR A 572 23.67 11.67 18.07
C THR A 572 23.47 12.95 17.27
N ASN A 573 22.78 13.91 17.86
CA ASN A 573 22.55 15.21 17.23
C ASN A 573 23.87 16.01 17.19
N PRO A 574 24.37 16.41 16.00
CA PRO A 574 25.59 17.20 15.88
C PRO A 574 25.41 18.65 16.28
N TYR A 575 24.19 19.09 16.52
CA TYR A 575 23.87 20.45 16.95
C TYR A 575 23.63 20.52 18.45
N GLU A 576 23.45 21.73 18.96
CA GLU A 576 22.99 21.95 20.33
C GLU A 576 21.62 21.30 20.54
N SER A 577 21.45 20.59 21.62
CA SER A 577 20.17 20.02 22.03
C SER A 577 19.98 20.23 23.53
N PRO A 578 18.79 20.67 23.98
CA PRO A 578 18.48 20.72 25.40
C PRO A 578 18.30 19.32 26.02
N TYR A 579 18.23 18.28 25.16
CA TYR A 579 17.96 16.91 25.55
C TYR A 579 19.27 16.13 25.60
N VAL A 580 19.49 15.49 26.71
CA VAL A 580 20.71 14.68 26.91
C VAL A 580 20.32 13.34 27.53
N ASP A 581 21.06 12.30 27.14
CA ASP A 581 20.96 10.99 27.77
C ASP A 581 21.54 11.02 29.21
N PRO A 582 21.48 9.93 29.99
CA PRO A 582 22.08 9.85 31.32
C PRO A 582 23.56 10.13 31.36
N ASN A 583 24.28 10.00 30.26
CA ASN A 583 25.72 10.23 30.14
C ASN A 583 26.06 11.67 29.73
N GLY A 584 25.06 12.52 29.51
CA GLY A 584 25.22 13.89 29.04
C GLY A 584 25.41 14.05 27.54
N THR A 585 25.13 13.00 26.74
CA THR A 585 25.20 13.07 25.27
C THR A 585 23.93 13.70 24.73
N ALA A 586 24.07 14.65 23.80
CA ALA A 586 22.94 15.29 23.14
C ALA A 586 22.15 14.26 22.28
N VAL A 587 20.85 14.18 22.51
CA VAL A 587 19.96 13.27 21.80
C VAL A 587 18.85 14.03 21.09
N SER A 588 18.27 13.42 20.07
CA SER A 588 17.07 13.92 19.37
C SER A 588 15.88 13.09 19.82
N PRO A 589 14.88 13.71 20.47
CA PRO A 589 13.75 12.99 21.02
C PRO A 589 12.77 12.50 19.93
N PHE A 590 11.99 11.49 20.29
CA PHE A 590 10.85 11.04 19.53
C PHE A 590 9.55 11.45 20.24
N PHE A 591 8.75 12.23 19.56
CA PHE A 591 7.39 12.57 19.92
C PHE A 591 6.57 12.44 18.64
N THR A 592 6.26 11.20 18.25
CA THR A 592 5.92 10.89 16.87
C THR A 592 4.75 9.94 16.76
N ASN A 593 4.12 9.95 15.61
CA ASN A 593 3.26 8.88 15.15
C ASN A 593 4.05 7.95 14.25
N VAL A 594 4.06 6.66 14.56
CA VAL A 594 4.64 5.68 13.65
C VAL A 594 3.64 5.26 12.58
N VAL A 595 4.14 5.01 11.36
CA VAL A 595 3.38 4.44 10.24
C VAL A 595 4.15 3.23 9.73
N ILE A 596 3.44 2.17 9.37
CA ILE A 596 4.09 0.92 8.95
C ILE A 596 3.58 0.52 7.55
N ALA A 597 4.50 0.18 6.67
CA ALA A 597 4.23 -0.48 5.39
C ALA A 597 5.49 -1.21 4.90
N ASP A 598 5.31 -2.26 4.11
CA ASP A 598 6.40 -2.99 3.46
C ASP A 598 7.54 -3.32 4.45
N GLU A 599 7.17 -3.88 5.61
CA GLU A 599 8.08 -4.25 6.70
C GLU A 599 8.96 -3.10 7.23
N LYS A 600 8.55 -1.84 7.03
CA LYS A 600 9.25 -0.65 7.52
C LYS A 600 8.37 0.16 8.47
N VAL A 601 9.00 0.65 9.53
CA VAL A 601 8.43 1.65 10.45
C VAL A 601 8.99 3.02 10.07
N PHE A 602 8.10 3.97 9.85
CA PHE A 602 8.47 5.36 9.63
C PHE A 602 8.18 6.16 10.89
N ALA A 603 9.20 6.85 11.37
CA ALA A 603 9.15 7.67 12.58
C ALA A 603 10.04 8.89 12.39
N TYR A 604 9.81 9.96 13.14
CA TYR A 604 10.62 11.18 13.04
C TYR A 604 10.91 11.80 14.40
N ASN A 605 11.98 12.56 14.46
CA ASN A 605 12.27 13.35 15.66
C ASN A 605 11.32 14.54 15.74
N SER A 606 10.81 14.78 16.90
CA SER A 606 10.02 15.96 17.23
C SER A 606 9.97 16.15 18.75
N GLU A 607 9.37 17.26 19.19
CA GLU A 607 9.23 17.61 20.59
C GLU A 607 7.88 18.29 20.80
N HIS A 608 7.31 18.08 21.97
CA HIS A 608 6.07 18.71 22.39
C HIS A 608 6.23 20.20 22.73
N THR A 609 7.28 20.53 23.48
CA THR A 609 7.57 21.90 23.87
C THR A 609 8.54 22.54 22.90
N VAL A 610 7.99 23.17 21.88
CA VAL A 610 8.83 23.94 20.96
C VAL A 610 9.16 25.28 21.61
N SER A 611 10.41 25.53 21.82
CA SER A 611 10.92 26.83 22.22
C SER A 611 11.78 27.41 21.11
N GLN A 612 11.98 28.73 21.15
CA GLN A 612 12.99 29.36 20.30
C GLN A 612 14.37 29.30 20.99
N PRO A 613 15.44 29.00 20.27
CA PRO A 613 15.48 28.63 18.84
C PRO A 613 14.90 27.23 18.56
N VAL A 614 14.41 27.02 17.33
CA VAL A 614 13.96 25.70 16.88
C VAL A 614 15.12 24.71 16.89
N THR A 615 14.92 23.55 17.47
CA THR A 615 15.95 22.50 17.53
C THR A 615 16.32 22.04 16.11
N ARG A 616 17.63 21.95 15.84
CA ARG A 616 18.20 21.52 14.55
C ARG A 616 18.54 20.02 14.55
N GLY A 617 18.73 19.45 13.36
CA GLY A 617 19.26 18.09 13.20
C GLY A 617 18.24 16.97 13.36
N TRP A 618 16.96 17.29 13.46
CA TRP A 618 15.90 16.30 13.47
C TRP A 618 15.75 15.61 12.12
N LYS A 619 15.34 14.37 12.13
CA LYS A 619 15.26 13.51 10.96
C LYS A 619 13.98 12.69 10.91
N LEU A 620 13.56 12.32 9.69
CA LEU A 620 12.66 11.22 9.40
C LEU A 620 13.50 9.96 9.20
N PHE A 621 13.05 8.86 9.75
CA PHE A 621 13.68 7.54 9.67
C PHE A 621 12.74 6.53 9.04
N ALA A 622 13.31 5.66 8.21
CA ALA A 622 12.75 4.37 7.85
C ALA A 622 13.53 3.29 8.62
N ILE A 623 12.82 2.45 9.35
CA ILE A 623 13.39 1.45 10.27
C ILE A 623 12.81 0.09 9.85
N ASP A 624 13.64 -0.94 9.74
CA ASP A 624 13.18 -2.32 9.52
C ASP A 624 12.32 -2.77 10.70
N ALA A 625 11.06 -3.08 10.45
CA ALA A 625 10.05 -3.39 11.48
C ALA A 625 10.34 -4.67 12.27
N ARG A 626 11.12 -5.58 11.70
CA ARG A 626 11.48 -6.85 12.31
C ARG A 626 12.72 -6.74 13.19
N THR A 627 13.71 -5.96 12.79
CA THR A 627 15.03 -5.92 13.43
C THR A 627 15.33 -4.63 14.17
N GLY A 628 14.55 -3.57 13.94
CA GLY A 628 14.81 -2.23 14.49
C GLY A 628 16.02 -1.53 13.87
N LYS A 629 16.60 -2.03 12.77
CA LYS A 629 17.73 -1.38 12.11
C LYS A 629 17.27 -0.25 11.20
N GLY A 630 18.00 0.86 11.19
CA GLY A 630 17.76 1.95 10.23
C GLY A 630 17.97 1.48 8.79
N VAL A 631 17.06 1.84 7.90
CA VAL A 631 17.13 1.60 6.46
C VAL A 631 17.64 2.85 5.76
N TRP A 632 17.01 3.98 6.02
CA TRP A 632 17.42 5.30 5.55
C TRP A 632 16.90 6.39 6.49
N ASN A 633 17.44 7.58 6.38
CA ASN A 633 16.95 8.75 7.06
C ASN A 633 17.17 10.02 6.22
N ILE A 634 16.50 11.10 6.58
CA ILE A 634 16.67 12.41 5.95
C ILE A 634 16.39 13.51 6.97
N THR A 635 17.11 14.62 6.87
CA THR A 635 16.94 15.79 7.74
C THR A 635 15.56 16.42 7.56
N GLY A 636 14.91 16.77 8.64
CA GLY A 636 13.63 17.47 8.71
C GLY A 636 12.75 16.97 9.84
N SER A 637 11.95 17.86 10.42
CA SER A 637 10.85 17.46 11.32
C SER A 637 9.65 17.04 10.48
N MET A 638 9.75 15.83 9.90
CA MET A 638 8.85 15.33 8.88
C MET A 638 7.90 14.26 9.44
N SER A 639 6.69 14.66 9.80
CA SER A 639 5.65 13.70 10.22
C SER A 639 5.22 12.81 9.05
N PRO A 640 5.45 11.49 9.11
CA PRO A 640 4.97 10.56 8.10
C PRO A 640 3.44 10.49 8.09
N GLY A 641 2.85 10.44 6.92
CA GLY A 641 1.41 10.43 6.69
C GLY A 641 0.94 9.26 5.85
N ALA A 642 0.07 9.55 4.90
CA ALA A 642 -0.52 8.57 4.02
C ALA A 642 0.52 7.88 3.13
N MET A 643 0.31 6.60 2.88
CA MET A 643 1.19 5.77 2.07
C MET A 643 0.39 4.82 1.18
N ALA A 644 0.66 4.86 -0.11
CA ALA A 644 0.11 3.93 -1.10
C ALA A 644 0.93 3.98 -2.39
N ASP A 645 0.82 2.96 -3.23
CA ASP A 645 1.47 2.87 -4.54
C ASP A 645 3.01 3.01 -4.50
N GLY A 646 3.64 2.73 -3.37
CA GLY A 646 5.08 2.90 -3.19
C GLY A 646 5.51 4.33 -2.83
N TYR A 647 4.56 5.21 -2.52
CA TYR A 647 4.81 6.60 -2.16
C TYR A 647 4.42 6.89 -0.72
N LEU A 648 5.33 7.51 0.03
CA LEU A 648 5.12 8.02 1.37
C LEU A 648 4.96 9.54 1.31
N THR A 649 3.90 10.06 1.91
CA THR A 649 3.78 11.51 2.15
C THR A 649 4.32 11.85 3.53
N ALA A 650 5.03 12.96 3.67
CA ALA A 650 5.49 13.46 4.95
C ALA A 650 5.36 14.98 5.02
N SER A 651 4.93 15.49 6.16
CA SER A 651 4.70 16.92 6.40
C SER A 651 5.88 17.48 7.19
N ASN A 652 6.70 18.35 6.57
CA ASN A 652 7.87 18.93 7.21
C ASN A 652 7.53 20.24 7.92
N SER A 653 7.71 20.27 9.23
CA SER A 653 7.46 21.46 10.03
C SER A 653 8.56 22.51 9.94
N TYR A 654 9.75 22.17 9.44
CA TYR A 654 10.86 23.12 9.30
C TYR A 654 10.65 24.12 8.17
N ASP A 655 9.99 23.69 7.07
CA ASP A 655 9.82 24.50 5.88
C ASP A 655 8.37 24.65 5.40
N GLY A 656 7.43 23.94 6.04
CA GLY A 656 6.00 23.99 5.67
C GLY A 656 5.64 23.26 4.38
N TYR A 657 6.52 22.37 3.90
CA TYR A 657 6.24 21.57 2.71
C TYR A 657 5.71 20.19 3.08
N MET A 658 4.86 19.66 2.23
CA MET A 658 4.61 18.24 2.10
C MET A 658 5.62 17.65 1.12
N TYR A 659 6.33 16.64 1.55
CA TYR A 659 7.28 15.85 0.78
C TYR A 659 6.64 14.53 0.38
N VAL A 660 6.93 14.06 -0.82
CA VAL A 660 6.50 12.75 -1.31
C VAL A 660 7.72 11.95 -1.71
N PHE A 661 7.97 10.89 -0.96
CA PHE A 661 9.07 9.97 -1.16
C PHE A 661 8.60 8.78 -1.99
N GLY A 662 9.43 8.33 -2.93
CA GLY A 662 9.11 7.17 -3.75
C GLY A 662 10.00 7.09 -4.97
N LYS A 663 9.82 6.03 -5.76
CA LYS A 663 10.62 5.79 -6.95
C LYS A 663 10.32 6.81 -8.06
N GLY A 664 11.37 7.42 -8.62
CA GLY A 664 11.32 8.38 -9.72
C GLY A 664 11.50 7.73 -11.08
N LYS A 665 11.15 8.47 -12.12
CA LYS A 665 11.45 8.10 -13.51
C LYS A 665 12.87 8.52 -13.85
N SER A 666 13.64 7.67 -14.54
CA SER A 666 14.97 8.00 -15.06
C SER A 666 14.95 8.20 -16.58
N ALA A 667 15.98 8.83 -17.10
CA ALA A 667 16.27 8.90 -18.53
C ALA A 667 17.74 8.66 -18.81
N THR A 668 18.01 7.72 -19.71
CA THR A 668 19.37 7.43 -20.22
C THR A 668 19.56 8.08 -21.58
N THR A 669 20.73 8.60 -21.82
CA THR A 669 21.20 9.00 -23.15
C THR A 669 22.47 8.26 -23.53
N VAL A 670 22.75 8.09 -24.82
CA VAL A 670 24.00 7.55 -25.30
C VAL A 670 24.35 8.16 -26.65
N THR A 671 25.62 8.48 -26.84
CA THR A 671 26.17 9.00 -28.08
C THR A 671 27.46 8.30 -28.42
N ALA A 672 27.71 8.11 -29.70
CA ALA A 672 28.95 7.67 -30.31
C ALA A 672 29.30 8.63 -31.46
N PRO A 673 30.53 8.63 -31.99
CA PRO A 673 30.91 9.47 -33.15
C PRO A 673 30.03 9.18 -34.38
N ASP A 674 29.52 10.25 -35.01
CA ASP A 674 28.71 10.18 -36.24
C ASP A 674 29.55 9.84 -37.49
N THR A 675 30.89 9.77 -37.37
CA THR A 675 31.80 9.45 -38.45
C THR A 675 32.16 8.00 -38.45
N VAL A 676 32.47 7.43 -39.61
CA VAL A 676 32.99 6.05 -39.73
C VAL A 676 34.32 5.92 -38.98
N ILE A 677 34.40 5.01 -38.07
CA ILE A 677 35.62 4.74 -37.28
C ILE A 677 36.39 3.59 -37.96
N SER A 678 37.69 3.73 -38.10
CA SER A 678 38.50 2.57 -38.59
C SER A 678 38.60 1.50 -37.53
N LYS A 679 38.43 0.22 -37.97
CA LYS A 679 38.66 -0.96 -37.17
C LYS A 679 39.99 -0.91 -36.42
N GLY A 680 39.98 -1.26 -35.15
CA GLY A 680 41.17 -1.21 -34.30
C GLY A 680 41.43 0.16 -33.64
N ASN A 681 40.70 1.21 -34.00
CA ASN A 681 40.78 2.49 -33.33
C ASN A 681 39.79 2.56 -32.15
N GLY A 682 40.22 3.15 -31.04
CA GLY A 682 39.39 3.40 -29.89
C GLY A 682 38.34 4.47 -30.19
N VAL A 683 37.12 4.19 -29.80
CA VAL A 683 35.98 5.12 -29.84
C VAL A 683 35.47 5.38 -28.45
N VAL A 684 35.08 6.64 -28.15
CA VAL A 684 34.50 7.02 -26.86
C VAL A 684 32.99 7.06 -27.00
N ILE A 685 32.32 6.19 -26.23
CA ILE A 685 30.86 6.17 -26.05
C ILE A 685 30.56 7.00 -24.81
N LYS A 686 29.63 7.95 -24.92
CA LYS A 686 29.26 8.85 -23.81
C LYS A 686 27.75 8.86 -23.63
N GLY A 687 27.31 9.20 -22.43
CA GLY A 687 25.91 9.40 -22.16
C GLY A 687 25.66 9.94 -20.77
N THR A 688 24.40 9.98 -20.41
CA THR A 688 23.93 10.44 -19.09
C THR A 688 22.85 9.53 -18.58
N VAL A 689 22.68 9.49 -17.24
CA VAL A 689 21.47 8.96 -16.59
C VAL A 689 20.97 10.04 -15.62
N LEU A 690 19.79 10.57 -15.91
CA LEU A 690 19.20 11.69 -15.19
C LEU A 690 17.87 11.31 -14.57
N ASP A 691 17.59 11.89 -13.41
CA ASP A 691 16.30 11.84 -12.72
C ASP A 691 15.29 12.74 -13.44
N LEU A 692 14.12 12.22 -13.74
CA LEU A 692 12.99 12.97 -14.31
C LEU A 692 11.87 13.19 -13.31
N SER A 693 12.10 12.97 -12.03
CA SER A 693 11.10 13.23 -10.99
C SER A 693 10.70 14.71 -11.00
N PRO A 694 9.41 15.02 -10.81
CA PRO A 694 8.92 16.39 -10.88
C PRO A 694 9.59 17.36 -9.91
N GLY A 695 10.12 16.85 -8.77
CA GLY A 695 10.82 17.66 -7.77
C GLY A 695 12.18 18.17 -8.21
N GLN A 696 12.89 17.44 -9.08
CA GLN A 696 14.26 17.73 -9.49
C GLN A 696 14.57 17.24 -10.92
N PRO A 697 13.79 17.63 -11.94
CA PRO A 697 13.95 17.10 -13.28
C PRO A 697 15.33 17.45 -13.88
N ASN A 698 15.95 16.46 -14.53
CA ASN A 698 17.27 16.55 -15.17
C ASN A 698 18.45 16.70 -14.19
N THR A 699 18.28 16.35 -12.92
CA THR A 699 19.41 16.19 -12.01
C THR A 699 20.03 14.81 -12.16
N PRO A 700 21.28 14.58 -11.70
CA PRO A 700 21.92 13.27 -11.78
C PRO A 700 21.17 12.20 -11.01
N CYS A 701 21.00 10.99 -11.58
CA CYS A 701 20.71 9.82 -10.78
C CYS A 701 21.93 9.44 -9.94
N VAL A 702 21.73 9.21 -8.65
CA VAL A 702 22.78 8.86 -7.71
C VAL A 702 22.50 7.52 -7.03
N SER A 703 23.54 6.87 -6.53
CA SER A 703 23.42 5.61 -5.80
C SER A 703 22.59 5.79 -4.53
N LYS A 704 22.09 4.68 -3.99
CA LYS A 704 21.28 4.71 -2.74
C LYS A 704 22.07 5.26 -1.54
N GLU A 705 23.36 5.03 -1.50
CA GLU A 705 24.25 5.53 -0.44
C GLU A 705 24.38 7.06 -0.48
N SER A 706 24.33 7.64 -1.68
CA SER A 706 24.41 9.10 -1.88
C SER A 706 23.04 9.78 -1.88
N MET A 707 21.95 9.02 -1.80
CA MET A 707 20.60 9.54 -2.00
C MET A 707 20.20 10.58 -0.97
N THR A 708 20.42 10.32 0.31
CA THR A 708 20.07 11.27 1.39
C THR A 708 20.79 12.60 1.16
N THR A 709 22.11 12.56 0.96
CA THR A 709 22.93 13.76 0.72
C THR A 709 22.46 14.54 -0.50
N GLN A 710 22.17 13.84 -1.61
CA GLN A 710 21.65 14.47 -2.83
C GLN A 710 20.31 15.16 -2.61
N MET A 711 19.37 14.51 -1.91
CA MET A 711 18.04 15.06 -1.64
C MET A 711 18.10 16.23 -0.65
N GLU A 712 18.93 16.16 0.35
CA GLU A 712 19.17 17.27 1.30
C GLU A 712 19.79 18.48 0.59
N TYR A 713 20.72 18.26 -0.32
CA TYR A 713 21.28 19.34 -1.17
C TYR A 713 20.22 20.00 -2.05
N LEU A 714 19.49 19.19 -2.84
CA LEU A 714 18.53 19.70 -3.81
C LEU A 714 17.30 20.36 -3.16
N HIS A 715 16.83 19.84 -2.05
CA HIS A 715 15.55 20.24 -1.46
C HIS A 715 15.67 21.07 -0.20
N MET A 716 16.76 20.97 0.54
CA MET A 716 16.95 21.61 1.84
C MET A 716 18.15 22.55 1.87
N GLN A 717 18.84 22.69 0.75
CA GLN A 717 20.03 23.55 0.59
C GLN A 717 21.18 23.20 1.54
N HIS A 718 21.26 21.90 1.93
CA HIS A 718 22.41 21.41 2.66
C HIS A 718 23.59 21.29 1.68
N PRO A 719 24.78 21.84 2.01
CA PRO A 719 25.92 21.74 1.11
C PRO A 719 26.45 20.31 1.04
N ILE A 720 26.81 19.84 -0.16
CA ILE A 720 27.49 18.57 -0.34
C ILE A 720 28.90 18.64 0.23
N ASP A 721 29.60 19.74 -0.03
CA ASP A 721 30.98 19.99 0.38
C ASP A 721 31.04 20.86 1.63
N GLY A 722 30.32 20.53 2.67
CA GLY A 722 30.30 21.27 3.92
C GLY A 722 30.99 20.53 5.06
N VAL A 723 30.97 21.14 6.23
CA VAL A 723 31.50 20.56 7.47
C VAL A 723 30.84 19.21 7.83
N TRP A 724 29.67 18.97 7.23
CA TRP A 724 28.81 17.81 7.53
C TRP A 724 28.80 16.75 6.43
N HIS A 725 29.33 17.04 5.24
CA HIS A 725 29.22 16.17 4.07
C HIS A 725 30.58 16.07 3.38
N ASP A 726 31.45 15.25 3.90
CA ASP A 726 32.74 14.89 3.31
C ASP A 726 32.58 13.69 2.36
N GLU A 727 31.38 13.48 1.82
CA GLU A 727 31.00 12.30 1.09
C GLU A 727 31.09 12.53 -0.42
N THR A 728 31.73 11.61 -1.11
CA THR A 728 31.71 11.59 -2.57
C THR A 728 30.33 11.13 -3.06
N ILE A 729 29.69 11.95 -3.86
CA ILE A 729 28.41 11.59 -4.51
C ILE A 729 28.69 10.60 -5.66
N THR A 730 28.19 9.39 -5.50
CA THR A 730 28.34 8.31 -6.50
C THR A 730 27.11 8.23 -7.38
N GLY A 731 27.30 8.07 -8.68
CA GLY A 731 26.23 7.85 -9.64
C GLY A 731 25.73 6.41 -9.68
N VAL A 732 25.06 6.06 -10.78
CA VAL A 732 24.42 4.75 -10.97
C VAL A 732 25.14 3.90 -12.02
N PRO A 733 25.05 2.56 -11.96
CA PRO A 733 25.68 1.66 -12.94
C PRO A 733 24.91 1.66 -14.27
N VAL A 734 25.63 1.71 -15.39
CA VAL A 734 25.10 1.65 -16.74
C VAL A 734 25.75 0.51 -17.49
N SER A 735 25.00 -0.44 -17.99
CA SER A 735 25.48 -1.51 -18.86
C SER A 735 25.52 -1.03 -20.30
N LEU A 736 26.63 -1.29 -20.98
CA LEU A 736 26.86 -0.92 -22.37
C LEU A 736 26.99 -2.15 -23.25
N THR A 737 26.33 -2.16 -24.38
CA THR A 737 26.33 -3.27 -25.35
C THR A 737 26.42 -2.75 -26.76
N ALA A 738 27.14 -3.45 -27.60
CA ALA A 738 27.13 -3.21 -29.04
C ALA A 738 26.50 -4.42 -29.74
N VAL A 739 25.53 -4.16 -30.61
CA VAL A 739 24.89 -5.20 -31.44
C VAL A 739 25.18 -4.92 -32.89
N GLY A 740 25.91 -5.82 -33.56
CA GLY A 740 26.24 -5.71 -34.98
C GLY A 740 25.02 -5.95 -35.87
N SER A 741 25.06 -5.43 -37.09
CA SER A 741 23.98 -5.64 -38.08
C SER A 741 23.81 -7.12 -38.47
N ASP A 742 24.80 -7.94 -38.25
CA ASP A 742 24.78 -9.41 -38.39
C ASP A 742 24.21 -10.15 -37.18
N GLY A 743 23.75 -9.42 -36.12
CA GLY A 743 23.28 -9.98 -34.88
C GLY A 743 24.38 -10.29 -33.85
N THR A 744 25.62 -10.01 -34.15
CA THR A 744 26.74 -10.20 -33.21
C THR A 744 26.53 -9.31 -31.98
N TYR A 745 26.61 -9.92 -30.80
CA TYR A 745 26.47 -9.24 -29.52
C TYR A 745 27.86 -9.06 -28.88
N VAL A 746 28.16 -7.84 -28.46
CA VAL A 746 29.41 -7.51 -27.76
C VAL A 746 29.06 -6.80 -26.47
N ASP A 747 29.39 -7.44 -25.35
CA ASP A 747 29.29 -6.80 -24.03
C ASP A 747 30.45 -5.81 -23.86
N LEU A 748 30.15 -4.54 -23.71
CA LEU A 748 31.12 -3.48 -23.45
C LEU A 748 31.39 -3.28 -21.96
N GLY A 749 30.66 -4.00 -21.12
CA GLY A 749 30.72 -3.94 -19.66
C GLY A 749 29.92 -2.80 -19.04
N THR A 750 30.04 -2.67 -17.73
CA THR A 750 29.32 -1.66 -16.94
C THR A 750 30.24 -0.49 -16.63
N VAL A 751 29.66 0.70 -16.59
CA VAL A 751 30.30 1.93 -16.12
C VAL A 751 29.41 2.60 -15.09
N THR A 752 30.00 3.31 -14.11
CA THR A 752 29.24 4.10 -13.15
C THR A 752 29.20 5.54 -13.63
N THR A 753 28.04 6.20 -13.54
CA THR A 753 27.89 7.61 -13.88
C THR A 753 28.60 8.49 -12.83
N ASP A 754 28.97 9.70 -13.22
CA ASP A 754 29.38 10.72 -12.28
C ASP A 754 28.18 11.24 -11.49
N GLY A 755 28.33 11.27 -10.17
CA GLY A 755 27.21 11.63 -9.28
C GLY A 755 26.84 13.11 -9.28
N TYR A 756 27.71 13.99 -9.80
CA TYR A 756 27.47 15.44 -9.88
C TYR A 756 26.82 15.88 -11.18
N TYR A 757 27.07 15.14 -12.27
CA TYR A 757 26.61 15.49 -13.62
C TYR A 757 25.78 14.38 -14.27
N GLY A 758 25.76 13.18 -13.69
CA GLY A 758 25.05 12.03 -14.22
C GLY A 758 25.67 11.48 -15.51
N THR A 759 26.91 11.87 -15.84
CA THR A 759 27.59 11.50 -17.07
C THR A 759 28.35 10.20 -16.94
N PHE A 760 28.47 9.47 -18.05
CA PHE A 760 29.38 8.31 -18.17
C PHE A 760 30.14 8.38 -19.48
N SER A 761 31.31 7.71 -19.50
CA SER A 761 32.07 7.51 -20.73
C SER A 761 32.79 6.15 -20.70
N LYS A 762 32.89 5.52 -21.87
CA LYS A 762 33.60 4.25 -22.08
C LYS A 762 34.34 4.29 -23.40
N THR A 763 35.61 3.93 -23.38
CA THR A 763 36.35 3.67 -24.58
C THR A 763 36.14 2.24 -25.02
N TRP A 764 35.81 2.05 -26.28
CA TRP A 764 35.69 0.73 -26.93
C TRP A 764 36.55 0.70 -28.19
N THR A 765 37.23 -0.41 -28.46
CA THR A 765 37.99 -0.65 -29.68
C THR A 765 37.34 -1.78 -30.47
N PRO A 766 36.55 -1.47 -31.52
CA PRO A 766 35.90 -2.48 -32.33
C PRO A 766 36.89 -3.32 -33.08
N THR A 767 36.71 -4.65 -33.03
CA THR A 767 37.59 -5.64 -33.67
C THR A 767 37.06 -6.15 -34.99
N ALA A 768 35.79 -5.83 -35.33
CA ALA A 768 35.17 -6.19 -36.59
C ALA A 768 34.59 -4.97 -37.28
N GLU A 769 34.56 -5.00 -38.61
CA GLU A 769 33.88 -4.00 -39.44
C GLU A 769 32.39 -4.21 -39.44
N GLY A 770 31.63 -3.18 -39.69
CA GLY A 770 30.15 -3.25 -39.74
C GLY A 770 29.45 -2.10 -39.01
N ASP A 771 28.17 -2.10 -39.12
CA ASP A 771 27.34 -1.15 -38.39
C ASP A 771 26.89 -1.77 -37.06
N TYR A 772 27.01 -0.99 -36.00
CA TYR A 772 26.66 -1.38 -34.64
C TYR A 772 25.58 -0.47 -34.09
N LYS A 773 24.64 -1.10 -33.40
CA LYS A 773 23.74 -0.40 -32.49
C LYS A 773 24.35 -0.44 -31.08
N ILE A 774 24.74 0.72 -30.57
CA ILE A 774 25.26 0.87 -29.19
C ILE A 774 24.06 1.11 -28.27
N ILE A 775 23.92 0.29 -27.24
CA ILE A 775 22.84 0.37 -26.26
C ILE A 775 23.45 0.67 -24.91
N ALA A 776 22.94 1.69 -24.24
CA ALA A 776 23.19 1.97 -22.83
C ALA A 776 21.93 1.69 -22.02
N SER A 777 22.05 0.86 -21.00
CA SER A 777 20.92 0.47 -20.14
C SER A 777 21.24 0.72 -18.67
N PHE A 778 20.39 1.47 -18.03
CA PHE A 778 20.27 1.54 -16.57
C PHE A 778 19.11 0.63 -16.15
N ALA A 779 19.39 -0.38 -15.35
CA ALA A 779 18.39 -1.39 -14.96
C ALA A 779 17.35 -0.88 -13.97
N GLY A 780 17.51 0.37 -13.51
CA GLY A 780 16.75 0.88 -12.36
C GLY A 780 17.31 0.35 -11.03
N ASP A 781 16.86 0.94 -9.95
CA ASP A 781 17.20 0.57 -8.59
C ASP A 781 16.07 0.86 -7.61
N GLU A 782 16.39 0.99 -6.32
CA GLU A 782 15.40 1.27 -5.28
C GLU A 782 14.84 2.70 -5.36
N SER A 783 15.54 3.62 -6.02
CA SER A 783 15.20 5.05 -6.15
C SER A 783 14.61 5.41 -7.50
N TYR A 784 14.99 4.69 -8.55
CA TYR A 784 14.64 5.04 -9.93
C TYR A 784 14.13 3.84 -10.72
N GLY A 785 13.18 4.09 -11.60
CA GLY A 785 12.81 3.13 -12.65
C GLY A 785 13.90 2.99 -13.68
N SER A 786 13.91 1.89 -14.42
CA SER A 786 14.87 1.59 -15.48
C SER A 786 14.73 2.56 -16.67
N SER A 787 15.82 2.73 -17.41
CA SER A 787 15.84 3.47 -18.68
C SER A 787 16.94 2.98 -19.61
N ALA A 788 16.73 3.14 -20.90
CA ALA A 788 17.72 2.76 -21.91
C ALA A 788 17.70 3.72 -23.09
N ALA A 789 18.84 3.82 -23.77
CA ALA A 789 18.99 4.56 -25.01
C ALA A 789 19.89 3.82 -25.99
N SER A 790 19.78 4.13 -27.26
CA SER A 790 20.65 3.57 -28.27
C SER A 790 21.09 4.61 -29.29
N THR A 791 22.28 4.39 -29.85
CA THR A 791 22.85 5.16 -30.96
C THR A 791 23.49 4.21 -31.98
N ALA A 792 23.80 4.71 -33.16
CA ALA A 792 24.50 3.97 -34.20
C ALA A 792 25.99 4.28 -34.22
N LEU A 793 26.81 3.32 -34.66
CA LEU A 793 28.22 3.48 -34.91
C LEU A 793 28.61 2.63 -36.14
N SER A 794 29.29 3.24 -37.12
CA SER A 794 29.82 2.54 -38.28
C SER A 794 31.32 2.34 -38.13
N VAL A 795 31.78 1.09 -38.37
CA VAL A 795 33.19 0.70 -38.33
C VAL A 795 33.62 0.25 -39.70
N GLY A 796 34.55 1.00 -40.31
CA GLY A 796 35.15 0.71 -41.61
C GLY A 796 36.50 0.00 -41.49
N PRO A 797 37.16 -0.26 -42.61
CA PRO A 797 38.42 -0.94 -42.64
C PRO A 797 39.49 -0.33 -41.72
N ALA A 798 40.40 -1.18 -41.26
CA ALA A 798 41.57 -0.69 -40.52
C ALA A 798 42.33 0.36 -41.35
N ALA A 799 42.79 1.42 -40.69
CA ALA A 799 43.61 2.40 -41.36
C ALA A 799 44.84 1.69 -41.97
N GLN A 800 44.97 1.76 -43.30
CA GLN A 800 46.20 1.25 -43.95
C GLN A 800 47.40 2.03 -43.40
N GLN A 801 48.29 1.36 -42.71
CA GLN A 801 49.60 1.90 -42.50
C GLN A 801 50.20 2.09 -43.91
N SER A 802 50.22 3.28 -44.42
CA SER A 802 51.02 3.59 -45.58
C SER A 802 52.49 3.30 -45.23
N SER A 803 53.01 2.19 -45.74
CA SER A 803 54.47 1.97 -45.77
C SER A 803 55.05 2.95 -46.73
N GLY A 804 55.01 4.23 -46.41
CA GLY A 804 55.70 5.26 -47.10
C GLY A 804 57.12 5.28 -46.61
N SER A 805 58.01 4.86 -47.46
CA SER A 805 59.45 5.19 -47.35
C SER A 805 59.56 6.71 -47.12
N SER A 806 60.01 7.08 -45.96
CA SER A 806 60.20 8.45 -45.52
C SER A 806 61.34 9.05 -46.31
N SER A 807 61.06 9.73 -47.40
CA SER A 807 61.88 10.90 -47.76
C SER A 807 61.47 11.99 -46.77
N GLN A 808 62.30 12.19 -45.77
CA GLN A 808 62.19 13.36 -44.86
C GLN A 808 62.29 14.64 -45.67
N GLN A 809 61.20 15.14 -46.15
CA GLN A 809 61.07 16.53 -46.50
C GLN A 809 60.83 17.30 -45.19
N GLN A 810 61.89 17.88 -44.63
CA GLN A 810 61.81 18.78 -43.49
C GLN A 810 60.92 19.95 -43.93
N ILE A 811 59.65 19.85 -43.51
CA ILE A 811 58.76 20.98 -43.57
C ILE A 811 59.22 21.88 -42.41
N ALA A 812 59.82 22.99 -42.77
CA ALA A 812 60.16 24.06 -41.85
C ALA A 812 58.84 24.56 -41.25
N VAL A 813 58.54 24.16 -39.99
CA VAL A 813 57.46 24.70 -39.26
C VAL A 813 57.72 26.18 -39.04
N PRO A 814 56.90 27.10 -39.51
CA PRO A 814 57.10 28.51 -39.24
C PRO A 814 57.14 28.75 -37.74
N ASP A 815 58.21 29.35 -37.30
CA ASP A 815 58.38 29.75 -35.91
C ASP A 815 57.48 30.96 -35.60
N TYR A 816 56.33 30.71 -35.08
CA TYR A 816 55.35 31.76 -34.64
C TYR A 816 55.71 32.40 -33.30
N THR A 817 56.79 32.01 -32.65
CA THR A 817 57.17 32.44 -31.30
C THR A 817 57.22 34.00 -31.21
N MET A 818 57.78 34.66 -32.18
CA MET A 818 57.81 36.14 -32.21
C MET A 818 56.45 36.75 -32.44
N THR A 819 55.58 36.09 -33.21
CA THR A 819 54.23 36.58 -33.49
C THR A 819 53.37 36.46 -32.24
N ILE A 820 53.49 35.37 -31.50
CA ILE A 820 52.76 35.13 -30.20
C ILE A 820 53.27 36.12 -29.13
N ILE A 821 54.56 36.29 -29.01
CA ILE A 821 55.18 37.27 -28.10
C ILE A 821 54.74 38.69 -28.43
N GLY A 822 54.74 39.09 -29.71
CA GLY A 822 54.20 40.37 -30.16
C GLY A 822 52.73 40.57 -29.83
N GLY A 823 51.91 39.55 -30.00
CA GLY A 823 50.49 39.56 -29.66
C GLY A 823 50.26 39.72 -28.15
N VAL A 824 50.96 39.00 -27.33
CA VAL A 824 50.88 39.11 -25.87
C VAL A 824 51.31 40.50 -25.36
N ILE A 825 52.36 41.05 -25.91
CA ILE A 825 52.81 42.40 -25.56
C ILE A 825 51.76 43.44 -25.98
N ALA A 826 51.16 43.29 -27.16
CA ALA A 826 50.11 44.21 -27.60
C ALA A 826 48.89 44.19 -26.70
N VAL A 827 48.50 43.02 -26.21
CA VAL A 827 47.39 42.89 -25.27
C VAL A 827 47.71 43.51 -23.90
N ILE A 828 48.93 43.30 -23.40
CA ILE A 828 49.37 43.90 -22.14
C ILE A 828 49.37 45.44 -22.24
N ILE A 829 49.85 46.00 -23.38
CA ILE A 829 49.85 47.43 -23.62
C ILE A 829 48.40 47.97 -23.68
N ALA A 830 47.49 47.26 -24.38
CA ALA A 830 46.10 47.67 -24.43
C ALA A 830 45.44 47.67 -23.08
N VAL A 831 45.71 46.66 -22.23
CA VAL A 831 45.18 46.58 -20.88
C VAL A 831 45.75 47.71 -19.98
N ALA A 832 47.03 48.01 -20.10
CA ALA A 832 47.66 49.11 -19.39
C ALA A 832 47.11 50.51 -19.79
N ILE A 833 46.82 50.72 -21.09
CA ILE A 833 46.17 51.94 -21.59
C ILE A 833 44.75 52.06 -21.03
N VAL A 834 43.97 51.00 -21.10
CA VAL A 834 42.59 50.99 -20.54
C VAL A 834 42.67 51.23 -19.02
N GLY A 835 43.56 50.59 -18.31
CA GLY A 835 43.78 50.77 -16.87
C GLY A 835 44.11 52.19 -16.50
N THR A 836 45.00 52.85 -17.26
CA THR A 836 45.34 54.25 -17.02
C THR A 836 44.20 55.21 -17.38
N LEU A 837 43.45 54.93 -18.42
CA LEU A 837 42.26 55.72 -18.75
C LEU A 837 41.14 55.64 -17.74
N LEU A 838 40.97 54.46 -17.14
CA LEU A 838 40.02 54.25 -16.05
C LEU A 838 40.50 54.90 -14.76
N TYR A 839 41.82 54.90 -14.48
CA TYR A 839 42.39 55.57 -13.30
C TYR A 839 42.31 57.09 -13.40
N ARG A 840 42.39 57.68 -14.61
CA ARG A 840 42.20 59.12 -14.79
C ARG A 840 40.77 59.61 -14.74
N LYS A 841 39.80 58.70 -14.70
CA LYS A 841 38.36 59.04 -14.66
C LYS A 841 37.77 58.95 -13.23
N LYS A 842 38.56 58.60 -12.26
CA LYS A 842 38.23 58.75 -10.81
C LYS A 842 38.79 60.11 -10.31
#